data_cdf3281d1d36ecd39d1cbb95b593721a
#
_entry.id   cdf3281d1d36ecd39d1cbb95b593721a
#
_cell.length_a   1.000
_cell.length_b   1.000
_cell.length_c   1.000
_cell.angle_alpha   90.00
_cell.angle_beta   90.00
_cell.angle_gamma   90.00
#
_symmetry.space_group_name_H-M   'P 1'
#
loop_
_entity.id
_entity.type
_entity.pdbx_description
1 polymer ?
#
loop_
_entity_poly.entity_id
_entity_poly.type
_entity_poly.pdbx_seq_one_letter_code
_entity_poly.pdbx_strand_id
1 'polypeptide(L)'
;MRSMEEITAGHIQDERVQSLTDHLDGTMRLAESFGAGMGLGAEAGRLGKIHDKGKDTPEFQNYIYGRKQGRVDHSTAGAKSFFENKDIGWLRLIGAFCVAGHHAGIPDLGSKVDTAETSTLNGRMKKSIPSIRHPQRYLIDSTCLNVNHLNTFIENGNALDVMILTRMLFSCLVDADFLDTEAFMNNQPVRKNEFPSLKEIAAMFWSRLEEDGYFRPKNALNEKRCEILHTCMRKGEGKQGLYSLTVPTGGGKTISSMAFAMKQAMKWQKERIIYVIPYLSIIEQTADVFRAFLGNHAVLESHSQVDYDSLPEEGSEEAGRVAERMKLAAENWDAPVVITTNEQFFESLYANKTSRCRKLHNIANSVIILDEAQMMPVDFLKPCLHVLEQLVHYYGCTVVLCSATQPELGRYLQKSPIEIMENVGELFQFFKRVTFDIDGETDYAEIAKKLDECEQALCIASTKKEAEKIFELLDGEAMYLSTNLCPAHRREIIREMKTRLRDGKPCRVVSTSIISVGVDIDFPVVYLQYTGLDSLIQGAGRCNREGRQSLQKSRAHIFWTKESKKSLFMRKEKQVTDMIRKKYNAEEMTEPSAIRTYFENWYQSNEGNLDYREIEKLAQSLSFAEIGKRFHLIHDSTKSVFIPFDEKARNIKEQLMMGNRSRQLMRAAGAYMINVRYSKAQGQSDFMKLLTQGQIEMFPGDENLAYLVNMEDYDAELGLKIKSEDGVGIMW
;
A
#
# COMPACT_ATOMS: atom_id res chain seq x y z
N MET A 1 -39.02 -6.13 -48.45
CA MET A 1 -38.15 -6.47 -47.26
C MET A 1 -37.22 -5.30 -47.04
N ARG A 2 -37.49 -4.46 -46.07
CA ARG A 2 -36.50 -3.47 -45.59
C ARG A 2 -35.38 -4.26 -44.98
N SER A 3 -34.15 -4.17 -45.53
CA SER A 3 -32.95 -4.67 -44.87
C SER A 3 -32.92 -4.06 -43.47
N MET A 4 -33.01 -4.87 -42.42
CA MET A 4 -32.64 -4.43 -41.08
C MET A 4 -31.18 -3.96 -41.18
N GLU A 5 -30.95 -2.65 -41.08
CA GLU A 5 -29.58 -2.15 -40.94
C GLU A 5 -29.01 -2.81 -39.70
N GLU A 6 -27.92 -3.57 -39.89
CA GLU A 6 -27.27 -4.28 -38.83
C GLU A 6 -26.70 -3.26 -37.83
N ILE A 7 -27.01 -3.43 -36.54
CA ILE A 7 -26.56 -2.54 -35.48
C ILE A 7 -25.05 -2.55 -35.45
N THR A 8 -24.39 -1.40 -35.49
CA THR A 8 -22.94 -1.30 -35.20
C THR A 8 -22.76 -1.66 -33.73
N ALA A 9 -22.23 -2.88 -33.48
CA ALA A 9 -22.11 -3.44 -32.15
C ALA A 9 -20.88 -2.92 -31.40
N GLY A 10 -21.06 -2.55 -30.16
CA GLY A 10 -20.01 -2.30 -29.17
C GLY A 10 -19.63 -3.57 -28.41
N HIS A 11 -20.67 -4.28 -27.92
CA HIS A 11 -20.54 -5.56 -27.23
C HIS A 11 -21.68 -6.51 -27.63
N ILE A 12 -21.42 -7.82 -27.56
CA ILE A 12 -22.41 -8.88 -27.78
C ILE A 12 -22.32 -9.88 -26.63
N GLN A 13 -23.45 -10.18 -26.01
CA GLN A 13 -23.57 -11.21 -24.97
C GLN A 13 -24.82 -12.05 -25.29
N ASP A 14 -24.61 -13.30 -25.65
CA ASP A 14 -25.67 -14.19 -26.12
C ASP A 14 -26.48 -13.56 -27.28
N GLU A 15 -27.78 -13.35 -27.11
CA GLU A 15 -28.65 -12.70 -28.12
C GLU A 15 -28.72 -11.15 -27.95
N ARG A 16 -28.10 -10.59 -26.93
CA ARG A 16 -28.10 -9.15 -26.65
C ARG A 16 -26.96 -8.43 -27.36
N VAL A 17 -27.27 -7.30 -27.97
CA VAL A 17 -26.27 -6.45 -28.63
C VAL A 17 -26.36 -5.05 -28.01
N GLN A 18 -25.25 -4.59 -27.42
CA GLN A 18 -25.08 -3.18 -27.07
C GLN A 18 -24.62 -2.43 -28.31
N SER A 19 -25.34 -1.37 -28.71
CA SER A 19 -24.85 -0.54 -29.80
C SER A 19 -23.55 0.16 -29.43
N LEU A 20 -22.66 0.37 -30.39
CA LEU A 20 -21.40 1.10 -30.16
C LEU A 20 -21.69 2.52 -29.64
N THR A 21 -22.77 3.15 -30.12
CA THR A 21 -23.19 4.49 -29.66
C THR A 21 -23.56 4.48 -28.19
N ASP A 22 -24.37 3.51 -27.74
CA ASP A 22 -24.80 3.43 -26.34
C ASP A 22 -23.61 3.18 -25.41
N HIS A 23 -22.69 2.28 -25.79
CA HIS A 23 -21.45 2.01 -25.06
C HIS A 23 -20.58 3.27 -24.94
N LEU A 24 -20.32 3.96 -26.04
CA LEU A 24 -19.51 5.17 -26.04
C LEU A 24 -20.15 6.32 -25.24
N ASP A 25 -21.47 6.46 -25.30
CA ASP A 25 -22.19 7.47 -24.52
C ASP A 25 -22.29 7.11 -23.04
N GLY A 26 -22.39 5.83 -22.70
CA GLY A 26 -22.31 5.31 -21.34
C GLY A 26 -20.94 5.59 -20.72
N THR A 27 -19.89 5.15 -21.39
CA THR A 27 -18.49 5.37 -20.97
C THR A 27 -18.16 6.88 -20.88
N MET A 28 -18.63 7.70 -21.84
CA MET A 28 -18.44 9.15 -21.80
C MET A 28 -19.02 9.77 -20.52
N ARG A 29 -20.30 9.47 -20.21
CA ARG A 29 -20.97 10.04 -19.01
C ARG A 29 -20.28 9.63 -17.71
N LEU A 30 -19.86 8.37 -17.61
CA LEU A 30 -19.15 7.88 -16.42
C LEU A 30 -17.78 8.53 -16.29
N ALA A 31 -16.98 8.57 -17.36
CA ALA A 31 -15.66 9.19 -17.35
C ALA A 31 -15.73 10.69 -17.05
N GLU A 32 -16.73 11.41 -17.60
CA GLU A 32 -17.00 12.82 -17.29
C GLU A 32 -17.29 13.02 -15.80
N SER A 33 -18.13 12.18 -15.21
CA SER A 33 -18.42 12.19 -13.78
C SER A 33 -17.17 11.97 -12.93
N PHE A 34 -16.31 11.00 -13.30
CA PHE A 34 -15.07 10.70 -12.59
C PHE A 34 -14.03 11.82 -12.70
N GLY A 35 -13.97 12.50 -13.84
CA GLY A 35 -13.08 13.64 -14.05
C GLY A 35 -13.56 14.95 -13.41
N ALA A 36 -14.83 15.04 -13.03
CA ALA A 36 -15.45 16.29 -12.56
C ALA A 36 -14.80 16.81 -11.27
N GLY A 37 -14.45 15.92 -10.31
CA GLY A 37 -13.78 16.29 -9.06
C GLY A 37 -12.40 16.92 -9.26
N MET A 38 -11.77 16.71 -10.42
CA MET A 38 -10.50 17.31 -10.84
C MET A 38 -10.69 18.54 -11.74
N GLY A 39 -11.93 18.90 -12.10
CA GLY A 39 -12.22 19.93 -13.11
C GLY A 39 -11.88 19.51 -14.55
N LEU A 40 -11.70 18.21 -14.81
CA LEU A 40 -11.31 17.61 -16.09
C LEU A 40 -12.41 16.68 -16.65
N GLY A 41 -13.68 16.95 -16.30
CA GLY A 41 -14.80 16.11 -16.75
C GLY A 41 -14.94 16.06 -18.27
N ALA A 42 -14.85 17.19 -18.95
CA ALA A 42 -14.98 17.26 -20.42
C ALA A 42 -13.87 16.46 -21.11
N GLU A 43 -12.63 16.57 -20.63
CA GLU A 43 -11.48 15.84 -21.14
C GLU A 43 -11.64 14.32 -20.94
N ALA A 44 -12.02 13.90 -19.74
CA ALA A 44 -12.27 12.49 -19.42
C ALA A 44 -13.47 11.93 -20.23
N GLY A 45 -14.57 12.69 -20.33
CA GLY A 45 -15.71 12.31 -21.16
C GLY A 45 -15.33 12.16 -22.63
N ARG A 46 -14.45 13.01 -23.15
CA ARG A 46 -14.00 12.90 -24.54
C ARG A 46 -13.15 11.64 -24.78
N LEU A 47 -12.36 11.23 -23.79
CA LEU A 47 -11.65 9.94 -23.85
C LEU A 47 -12.67 8.79 -23.97
N GLY A 48 -13.70 8.77 -23.11
CA GLY A 48 -14.75 7.77 -23.15
C GLY A 48 -15.50 7.72 -24.49
N LYS A 49 -15.79 8.91 -25.10
CA LYS A 49 -16.50 8.98 -26.39
C LYS A 49 -15.69 8.42 -27.57
N ILE A 50 -14.36 8.40 -27.49
CA ILE A 50 -13.47 8.13 -28.64
C ILE A 50 -12.69 6.82 -28.49
N HIS A 51 -12.59 6.25 -27.29
CA HIS A 51 -11.66 5.15 -27.01
C HIS A 51 -11.82 3.98 -27.97
N ASP A 52 -13.04 3.62 -28.29
CA ASP A 52 -13.41 2.48 -29.12
C ASP A 52 -13.82 2.84 -30.56
N LYS A 53 -13.38 4.01 -31.05
CA LYS A 53 -13.61 4.45 -32.44
C LYS A 53 -13.31 3.36 -33.49
N GLY A 54 -12.29 2.54 -33.26
CA GLY A 54 -11.92 1.48 -34.20
C GLY A 54 -12.94 0.35 -34.30
N LYS A 55 -13.87 0.22 -33.34
CA LYS A 55 -15.00 -0.71 -33.45
C LYS A 55 -15.97 -0.31 -34.58
N ASP A 56 -15.97 0.95 -35.03
CA ASP A 56 -16.79 1.45 -36.16
C ASP A 56 -16.15 1.16 -37.54
N THR A 57 -15.36 0.09 -37.64
CA THR A 57 -14.80 -0.39 -38.92
C THR A 57 -15.51 -1.64 -39.39
N PRO A 58 -15.66 -1.86 -40.73
CA PRO A 58 -16.19 -3.11 -41.25
C PRO A 58 -15.43 -4.34 -40.76
N GLU A 59 -14.16 -4.20 -40.60
CA GLU A 59 -13.26 -5.29 -40.15
C GLU A 59 -13.58 -5.73 -38.71
N PHE A 60 -13.74 -4.77 -37.78
CA PHE A 60 -14.10 -5.08 -36.39
C PHE A 60 -15.53 -5.62 -36.30
N GLN A 61 -16.48 -5.06 -37.05
CA GLN A 61 -17.85 -5.56 -37.05
C GLN A 61 -17.93 -7.02 -37.57
N ASN A 62 -17.16 -7.38 -38.59
CA ASN A 62 -17.04 -8.80 -39.02
C ASN A 62 -16.45 -9.68 -37.93
N TYR A 63 -15.48 -9.19 -37.15
CA TYR A 63 -14.89 -9.90 -36.01
C TYR A 63 -15.91 -10.10 -34.87
N ILE A 64 -16.60 -9.04 -34.41
CA ILE A 64 -17.52 -9.15 -33.27
C ILE A 64 -18.75 -10.01 -33.56
N TYR A 65 -19.20 -10.05 -34.83
CA TYR A 65 -20.27 -10.96 -35.28
C TYR A 65 -19.78 -12.37 -35.65
N GLY A 66 -18.50 -12.72 -35.34
CA GLY A 66 -17.97 -14.06 -35.57
C GLY A 66 -17.68 -14.42 -37.04
N ARG A 67 -17.72 -13.44 -37.96
CA ARG A 67 -17.46 -13.62 -39.39
C ARG A 67 -15.98 -13.60 -39.76
N LYS A 68 -15.12 -13.12 -38.84
CA LYS A 68 -13.66 -13.06 -38.99
C LYS A 68 -13.00 -13.63 -37.77
N GLN A 69 -11.97 -14.43 -37.91
CA GLN A 69 -11.13 -14.93 -36.81
C GLN A 69 -9.94 -14.00 -36.54
N GLY A 70 -9.39 -14.08 -35.34
CA GLY A 70 -8.23 -13.31 -34.90
C GLY A 70 -8.61 -11.99 -34.23
N ARG A 71 -7.65 -11.38 -33.51
CA ARG A 71 -7.86 -10.11 -32.80
C ARG A 71 -7.75 -8.93 -33.78
N VAL A 72 -8.67 -7.96 -33.66
CA VAL A 72 -8.66 -6.71 -34.44
C VAL A 72 -8.31 -5.53 -33.51
N ASP A 73 -7.27 -4.77 -33.89
CA ASP A 73 -6.87 -3.55 -33.17
C ASP A 73 -7.91 -2.46 -33.41
N HIS A 74 -8.60 -2.04 -32.36
CA HIS A 74 -9.61 -0.99 -32.41
C HIS A 74 -9.21 0.26 -31.59
N SER A 75 -8.23 0.16 -30.68
CA SER A 75 -7.78 1.28 -29.85
C SER A 75 -6.92 2.29 -30.61
N THR A 76 -6.15 1.85 -31.60
CA THR A 76 -5.23 2.72 -32.36
C THR A 76 -5.98 3.82 -33.13
N ALA A 77 -7.19 3.54 -33.64
CA ALA A 77 -8.00 4.53 -34.36
C ALA A 77 -8.38 5.74 -33.49
N GLY A 78 -8.83 5.49 -32.27
CA GLY A 78 -9.13 6.54 -31.30
C GLY A 78 -7.89 7.30 -30.84
N ALA A 79 -6.79 6.57 -30.56
CA ALA A 79 -5.52 7.18 -30.14
C ALA A 79 -4.97 8.14 -31.21
N LYS A 80 -5.06 7.81 -32.50
CA LYS A 80 -4.67 8.72 -33.60
C LYS A 80 -5.51 9.98 -33.66
N SER A 81 -6.80 9.91 -33.33
CA SER A 81 -7.68 11.11 -33.30
C SER A 81 -7.18 12.16 -32.31
N PHE A 82 -6.62 11.72 -31.17
CA PHE A 82 -5.97 12.64 -30.24
C PHE A 82 -4.58 13.06 -30.74
N PHE A 83 -3.72 12.10 -31.12
CA PHE A 83 -2.33 12.36 -31.49
C PHE A 83 -2.17 13.34 -32.66
N GLU A 84 -3.06 13.30 -33.64
CA GLU A 84 -3.01 14.14 -34.85
C GLU A 84 -3.64 15.52 -34.64
N ASN A 85 -4.48 15.70 -33.61
CA ASN A 85 -5.11 16.98 -33.30
C ASN A 85 -4.12 17.92 -32.56
N LYS A 86 -3.67 18.98 -33.23
CA LYS A 86 -2.68 19.92 -32.68
C LYS A 86 -3.31 21.01 -31.80
N ASP A 87 -4.61 21.18 -31.84
CA ASP A 87 -5.32 22.32 -31.22
C ASP A 87 -5.64 22.08 -29.73
N ILE A 88 -5.39 20.87 -29.19
CA ILE A 88 -5.76 20.45 -27.84
C ILE A 88 -4.56 20.35 -26.86
N GLY A 89 -3.45 21.01 -27.17
CA GLY A 89 -2.29 21.09 -26.25
C GLY A 89 -1.78 19.74 -25.78
N TRP A 90 -1.51 19.58 -24.48
CA TRP A 90 -1.04 18.35 -23.88
C TRP A 90 -2.05 17.20 -23.96
N LEU A 91 -3.36 17.49 -24.04
CA LEU A 91 -4.40 16.46 -24.19
C LEU A 91 -4.18 15.60 -25.44
N ARG A 92 -3.55 16.15 -26.48
CA ARG A 92 -3.15 15.41 -27.68
C ARG A 92 -2.32 14.17 -27.36
N LEU A 93 -1.32 14.30 -26.51
CA LEU A 93 -0.41 13.21 -26.15
C LEU A 93 -1.03 12.34 -25.06
N ILE A 94 -1.61 12.96 -24.04
CA ILE A 94 -2.28 12.30 -22.91
C ILE A 94 -3.43 11.41 -23.41
N GLY A 95 -4.31 11.96 -24.25
CA GLY A 95 -5.44 11.21 -24.82
C GLY A 95 -4.99 10.06 -25.70
N ALA A 96 -3.92 10.24 -26.48
CA ALA A 96 -3.35 9.18 -27.29
C ALA A 96 -2.84 8.02 -26.42
N PHE A 97 -2.14 8.29 -25.32
CA PHE A 97 -1.70 7.28 -24.37
C PHE A 97 -2.87 6.55 -23.71
N CYS A 98 -3.85 7.29 -23.19
CA CYS A 98 -5.01 6.71 -22.52
C CYS A 98 -5.76 5.74 -23.44
N VAL A 99 -6.09 6.21 -24.65
CA VAL A 99 -6.87 5.41 -25.61
C VAL A 99 -6.03 4.24 -26.16
N ALA A 100 -4.74 4.42 -26.47
CA ALA A 100 -3.89 3.31 -26.89
C ALA A 100 -3.76 2.23 -25.81
N GLY A 101 -3.84 2.60 -24.53
CA GLY A 101 -3.57 1.73 -23.41
C GLY A 101 -4.79 1.03 -22.79
N HIS A 102 -6.04 1.41 -23.10
CA HIS A 102 -7.21 1.05 -22.30
C HIS A 102 -7.45 -0.46 -22.11
N HIS A 103 -6.95 -1.32 -22.99
CA HIS A 103 -6.99 -2.77 -22.79
C HIS A 103 -5.70 -3.37 -22.22
N ALA A 104 -4.52 -2.94 -22.74
CA ALA A 104 -3.25 -3.58 -22.42
C ALA A 104 -2.40 -2.86 -21.37
N GLY A 105 -2.80 -1.64 -21.02
CA GLY A 105 -2.05 -0.72 -20.19
C GLY A 105 -1.34 0.36 -21.02
N ILE A 106 -1.01 1.48 -20.36
CA ILE A 106 -0.37 2.63 -20.98
C ILE A 106 1.00 2.19 -21.55
N PRO A 107 1.25 2.35 -22.87
CA PRO A 107 2.52 1.98 -23.48
C PRO A 107 3.62 3.02 -23.18
N ASP A 108 4.87 2.68 -23.48
CA ASP A 108 5.96 3.65 -23.56
C ASP A 108 5.78 4.54 -24.81
N LEU A 109 6.31 5.77 -24.79
CA LEU A 109 6.30 6.65 -25.96
C LEU A 109 7.03 6.01 -27.13
N GLY A 110 8.18 5.39 -26.84
CA GLY A 110 9.08 4.86 -27.85
C GLY A 110 9.87 5.93 -28.58
N SER A 111 10.45 5.54 -29.72
CA SER A 111 11.36 6.38 -30.50
C SER A 111 10.80 6.67 -31.90
N LYS A 112 11.41 7.65 -32.60
CA LYS A 112 11.05 8.00 -33.97
C LYS A 112 11.36 6.87 -34.97
N VAL A 113 12.27 5.95 -34.63
CA VAL A 113 12.64 4.82 -35.51
C VAL A 113 11.76 3.58 -35.32
N ASP A 114 10.87 3.55 -34.31
CA ASP A 114 9.95 2.45 -34.07
C ASP A 114 9.10 2.18 -35.33
N THR A 115 8.78 0.91 -35.56
CA THR A 115 7.93 0.47 -36.68
C THR A 115 6.49 0.27 -36.22
N ALA A 116 5.57 0.04 -37.15
CA ALA A 116 4.17 -0.26 -36.83
C ALA A 116 3.97 -1.55 -35.99
N GLU A 117 4.97 -2.40 -35.92
CA GLU A 117 4.98 -3.64 -35.11
C GLU A 117 5.46 -3.43 -33.68
N THR A 118 6.11 -2.28 -33.41
CA THR A 118 6.60 -1.96 -32.08
C THR A 118 5.44 -1.57 -31.16
N SER A 119 5.42 -2.15 -29.94
CA SER A 119 4.33 -1.96 -28.95
C SER A 119 4.38 -0.61 -28.21
N THR A 120 4.98 0.41 -28.80
CA THR A 120 5.07 1.80 -28.27
C THR A 120 3.98 2.69 -28.86
N LEU A 121 3.75 3.86 -28.28
CA LEU A 121 2.83 4.82 -28.85
C LEU A 121 3.26 5.26 -30.25
N ASN A 122 4.55 5.63 -30.43
CA ASN A 122 5.09 6.01 -31.71
C ASN A 122 4.97 4.91 -32.77
N GLY A 123 5.17 3.64 -32.39
CA GLY A 123 4.95 2.49 -33.27
C GLY A 123 3.48 2.37 -33.69
N ARG A 124 2.56 2.47 -32.72
CA ARG A 124 1.11 2.44 -33.02
C ARG A 124 0.66 3.56 -33.94
N MET A 125 1.23 4.76 -33.82
CA MET A 125 0.89 5.89 -34.70
C MET A 125 1.28 5.66 -36.15
N LYS A 126 2.17 4.71 -36.46
CA LYS A 126 2.56 4.31 -37.84
C LYS A 126 1.65 3.24 -38.46
N LYS A 127 0.77 2.59 -37.66
CA LYS A 127 -0.16 1.59 -38.22
C LYS A 127 -1.17 2.24 -39.17
N SER A 128 -1.53 1.54 -40.24
CA SER A 128 -2.68 1.89 -41.08
C SER A 128 -3.96 1.58 -40.32
N ILE A 129 -4.98 2.42 -40.50
CA ILE A 129 -6.30 2.22 -39.89
C ILE A 129 -7.32 1.97 -41.00
N PRO A 130 -8.17 0.93 -40.87
CA PRO A 130 -9.30 0.74 -41.77
C PRO A 130 -10.24 1.94 -41.77
N SER A 131 -11.03 2.10 -42.84
CA SER A 131 -12.01 3.18 -42.97
C SER A 131 -13.06 3.11 -41.85
N ILE A 132 -13.27 4.21 -41.17
CA ILE A 132 -14.33 4.37 -40.17
C ILE A 132 -15.66 4.65 -40.88
N ARG A 133 -16.74 3.94 -40.51
CA ARG A 133 -18.05 4.07 -41.13
C ARG A 133 -18.69 5.45 -40.91
N HIS A 134 -18.57 5.98 -39.67
CA HIS A 134 -19.22 7.21 -39.24
C HIS A 134 -18.23 8.23 -38.64
N PRO A 135 -17.26 8.74 -39.41
CA PRO A 135 -16.14 9.56 -38.86
C PRO A 135 -16.61 10.82 -38.14
N GLN A 136 -17.76 11.39 -38.49
CA GLN A 136 -18.32 12.61 -37.89
C GLN A 136 -18.64 12.43 -36.39
N ARG A 137 -18.90 11.21 -35.92
CA ARG A 137 -19.23 10.92 -34.50
C ARG A 137 -18.06 11.10 -33.56
N TYR A 138 -16.83 11.14 -34.07
CA TYR A 138 -15.56 11.09 -33.32
C TYR A 138 -14.74 12.38 -33.45
N LEU A 139 -15.38 13.48 -33.83
CA LEU A 139 -14.71 14.78 -33.89
C LEU A 139 -14.40 15.26 -32.48
N ILE A 140 -13.19 15.74 -32.28
CA ILE A 140 -12.76 16.38 -31.03
C ILE A 140 -12.96 17.89 -31.21
N ASP A 141 -13.98 18.42 -30.59
CA ASP A 141 -14.24 19.85 -30.54
C ASP A 141 -13.41 20.46 -29.40
N SER A 142 -12.40 21.25 -29.73
CA SER A 142 -11.54 21.92 -28.77
C SER A 142 -12.28 23.00 -27.96
N THR A 143 -13.40 23.52 -28.45
CA THR A 143 -14.18 24.56 -27.75
C THR A 143 -14.89 24.03 -26.50
N CYS A 144 -15.13 22.71 -26.45
CA CYS A 144 -15.75 22.04 -25.30
C CYS A 144 -14.73 21.58 -24.24
N LEU A 145 -13.43 21.79 -24.46
CA LEU A 145 -12.34 21.35 -23.61
C LEU A 145 -11.71 22.51 -22.86
N ASN A 146 -11.35 22.30 -21.60
CA ASN A 146 -10.61 23.29 -20.80
C ASN A 146 -9.10 23.04 -20.84
N VAL A 147 -8.51 23.15 -22.04
CA VAL A 147 -7.07 22.90 -22.27
C VAL A 147 -6.17 23.75 -21.36
N ASN A 148 -6.57 25.00 -21.08
CA ASN A 148 -5.82 25.87 -20.18
C ASN A 148 -5.80 25.34 -18.75
N HIS A 149 -6.93 24.85 -18.25
CA HIS A 149 -6.99 24.21 -16.93
C HIS A 149 -6.15 22.93 -16.91
N LEU A 150 -6.29 22.07 -17.91
CA LEU A 150 -5.47 20.85 -18.02
C LEU A 150 -3.96 21.18 -17.97
N ASN A 151 -3.54 22.25 -18.64
CA ASN A 151 -2.13 22.67 -18.64
C ASN A 151 -1.64 23.12 -17.25
N THR A 152 -2.51 23.54 -16.33
CA THR A 152 -2.11 23.92 -14.97
C THR A 152 -1.59 22.73 -14.15
N PHE A 153 -1.94 21.50 -14.51
CA PHE A 153 -1.45 20.28 -13.86
C PHE A 153 0.00 19.92 -14.23
N ILE A 154 0.58 20.66 -15.18
CA ILE A 154 1.92 20.37 -15.72
C ILE A 154 2.80 21.59 -15.48
N GLU A 155 3.53 21.56 -14.36
CA GLU A 155 4.42 22.67 -14.01
C GLU A 155 5.67 22.68 -14.90
N ASN A 156 5.88 23.78 -15.60
CA ASN A 156 7.05 23.98 -16.48
C ASN A 156 7.31 22.84 -17.49
N GLY A 157 6.27 22.09 -17.88
CA GLY A 157 6.41 20.93 -18.76
C GLY A 157 7.07 19.73 -18.11
N ASN A 158 6.99 19.59 -16.79
CA ASN A 158 7.55 18.47 -16.05
C ASN A 158 6.96 17.12 -16.54
N ALA A 159 7.82 16.21 -16.92
CA ALA A 159 7.41 14.93 -17.49
C ALA A 159 6.71 14.01 -16.47
N LEU A 160 7.07 14.07 -15.18
CA LEU A 160 6.36 13.33 -14.14
C LEU A 160 4.91 13.82 -14.00
N ASP A 161 4.69 15.15 -14.08
CA ASP A 161 3.35 15.73 -14.02
C ASP A 161 2.48 15.24 -15.18
N VAL A 162 3.04 15.25 -16.41
CA VAL A 162 2.37 14.69 -17.60
C VAL A 162 2.00 13.23 -17.35
N MET A 163 2.90 12.45 -16.75
CA MET A 163 2.67 11.04 -16.51
C MET A 163 1.62 10.80 -15.41
N ILE A 164 1.59 11.60 -14.35
CA ILE A 164 0.58 11.51 -13.30
C ILE A 164 -0.78 11.88 -13.87
N LEU A 165 -0.88 13.00 -14.57
CA LEU A 165 -2.11 13.45 -15.21
C LEU A 165 -2.65 12.41 -16.22
N THR A 166 -1.76 11.81 -17.03
CA THR A 166 -2.13 10.73 -17.95
C THR A 166 -2.76 9.56 -17.20
N ARG A 167 -2.17 9.14 -16.07
CA ARG A 167 -2.71 8.03 -15.26
C ARG A 167 -4.05 8.38 -14.63
N MET A 168 -4.24 9.61 -14.16
CA MET A 168 -5.51 10.05 -13.59
C MET A 168 -6.64 10.04 -14.63
N LEU A 169 -6.41 10.60 -15.81
CA LEU A 169 -7.36 10.55 -16.91
C LEU A 169 -7.57 9.14 -17.47
N PHE A 170 -6.50 8.34 -17.52
CA PHE A 170 -6.58 6.92 -17.86
C PHE A 170 -7.45 6.15 -16.88
N SER A 171 -7.35 6.45 -15.59
CA SER A 171 -8.21 5.86 -14.55
C SER A 171 -9.68 6.16 -14.80
N CYS A 172 -10.03 7.40 -15.12
CA CYS A 172 -11.41 7.77 -15.47
C CYS A 172 -11.93 6.97 -16.66
N LEU A 173 -11.10 6.83 -17.72
CA LEU A 173 -11.49 6.08 -18.91
C LEU A 173 -11.69 4.59 -18.60
N VAL A 174 -10.67 3.93 -18.02
CA VAL A 174 -10.72 2.47 -17.86
C VAL A 174 -11.76 2.03 -16.85
N ASP A 175 -12.00 2.80 -15.79
CA ASP A 175 -13.04 2.44 -14.82
C ASP A 175 -14.46 2.64 -15.44
N ALA A 176 -14.65 3.71 -16.22
CA ALA A 176 -15.90 3.95 -16.94
C ALA A 176 -16.21 2.86 -17.96
N ASP A 177 -15.22 2.44 -18.76
CA ASP A 177 -15.35 1.36 -19.74
C ASP A 177 -15.68 0.01 -19.06
N PHE A 178 -14.99 -0.31 -17.96
CA PHE A 178 -15.28 -1.53 -17.19
C PHE A 178 -16.71 -1.52 -16.61
N LEU A 179 -17.15 -0.42 -16.02
CA LEU A 179 -18.46 -0.33 -15.40
C LEU A 179 -19.62 -0.36 -16.41
N ASP A 180 -19.46 0.29 -17.56
CA ASP A 180 -20.47 0.24 -18.64
C ASP A 180 -20.56 -1.17 -19.24
N THR A 181 -19.40 -1.80 -19.47
CA THR A 181 -19.32 -3.19 -19.97
C THR A 181 -19.91 -4.17 -18.96
N GLU A 182 -19.58 -4.05 -17.67
CA GLU A 182 -20.12 -4.88 -16.59
C GLU A 182 -21.64 -4.80 -16.52
N ALA A 183 -22.18 -3.58 -16.58
CA ALA A 183 -23.62 -3.34 -16.56
C ALA A 183 -24.34 -4.05 -17.73
N PHE A 184 -23.78 -3.96 -18.94
CA PHE A 184 -24.32 -4.66 -20.10
C PHE A 184 -24.21 -6.18 -19.97
N MET A 185 -23.02 -6.71 -19.59
CA MET A 185 -22.78 -8.14 -19.48
C MET A 185 -23.70 -8.81 -18.44
N ASN A 186 -23.88 -8.16 -17.29
CA ASN A 186 -24.72 -8.66 -16.20
C ASN A 186 -26.21 -8.34 -16.37
N ASN A 187 -26.60 -7.59 -17.41
CA ASN A 187 -27.97 -7.08 -17.62
C ASN A 187 -28.52 -6.31 -16.40
N GLN A 188 -27.70 -5.48 -15.82
CA GLN A 188 -28.02 -4.66 -14.65
C GLN A 188 -27.66 -3.20 -14.89
N PRO A 189 -28.26 -2.25 -14.17
CA PRO A 189 -27.79 -0.86 -14.22
C PRO A 189 -26.35 -0.77 -13.71
N VAL A 190 -25.64 0.27 -14.14
CA VAL A 190 -24.32 0.60 -13.56
C VAL A 190 -24.44 0.65 -12.04
N ARG A 191 -23.57 -0.07 -11.35
CA ARG A 191 -23.59 -0.13 -9.88
C ARG A 191 -23.45 1.26 -9.27
N LYS A 192 -24.28 1.52 -8.27
CA LYS A 192 -24.24 2.76 -7.50
C LYS A 192 -23.49 2.50 -6.19
N ASN A 193 -22.82 3.55 -5.74
CA ASN A 193 -22.23 3.53 -4.40
C ASN A 193 -23.34 3.53 -3.34
N GLU A 194 -23.44 2.44 -2.56
CA GLU A 194 -24.42 2.29 -1.48
C GLU A 194 -23.78 2.50 -0.09
N PHE A 195 -22.58 3.07 -0.06
CA PHE A 195 -21.91 3.39 1.19
C PHE A 195 -22.55 4.61 1.89
N PRO A 196 -22.51 4.65 3.24
CA PRO A 196 -22.88 5.87 3.95
C PRO A 196 -21.96 7.02 3.56
N SER A 197 -22.51 8.23 3.51
CA SER A 197 -21.73 9.43 3.23
C SER A 197 -20.70 9.70 4.34
N LEU A 198 -19.59 10.38 4.01
CA LEU A 198 -18.63 10.80 5.04
C LEU A 198 -19.27 11.66 6.13
N LYS A 199 -20.34 12.37 5.85
CA LYS A 199 -21.08 13.16 6.85
C LYS A 199 -21.77 12.25 7.87
N GLU A 200 -22.41 11.17 7.46
CA GLU A 200 -23.03 10.17 8.35
C GLU A 200 -21.97 9.44 9.17
N ILE A 201 -20.87 9.06 8.52
CA ILE A 201 -19.72 8.42 9.16
C ILE A 201 -19.09 9.35 10.22
N ALA A 202 -18.91 10.63 9.91
CA ALA A 202 -18.38 11.60 10.85
C ALA A 202 -19.31 11.77 12.06
N ALA A 203 -20.63 11.81 11.87
CA ALA A 203 -21.58 11.88 12.98
C ALA A 203 -21.46 10.67 13.91
N MET A 204 -21.36 9.46 13.34
CA MET A 204 -21.12 8.23 14.10
C MET A 204 -19.80 8.26 14.85
N PHE A 205 -18.72 8.70 14.19
CA PHE A 205 -17.39 8.82 14.80
C PHE A 205 -17.39 9.72 16.03
N TRP A 206 -18.02 10.90 15.94
CA TRP A 206 -18.09 11.84 17.07
C TRP A 206 -18.94 11.28 18.22
N SER A 207 -20.08 10.62 17.93
CA SER A 207 -20.91 9.97 18.95
C SER A 207 -20.13 8.89 19.70
N ARG A 208 -19.40 8.03 18.99
CA ARG A 208 -18.59 6.97 19.59
C ARG A 208 -17.46 7.53 20.47
N LEU A 209 -16.77 8.59 20.04
CA LEU A 209 -15.74 9.23 20.85
C LEU A 209 -16.32 9.79 22.17
N GLU A 210 -17.53 10.32 22.14
CA GLU A 210 -18.22 10.82 23.34
C GLU A 210 -18.66 9.69 24.26
N GLU A 211 -19.27 8.63 23.70
CA GLU A 211 -19.71 7.44 24.44
C GLU A 211 -18.55 6.74 25.13
N ASP A 212 -17.42 6.56 24.43
CA ASP A 212 -16.21 5.93 24.96
C ASP A 212 -15.40 6.83 25.91
N GLY A 213 -15.86 8.06 26.14
CA GLY A 213 -15.30 8.99 27.11
C GLY A 213 -13.98 9.64 26.71
N TYR A 214 -13.67 9.73 25.41
CA TYR A 214 -12.45 10.40 24.91
C TYR A 214 -12.38 11.87 25.35
N PHE A 215 -13.52 12.54 25.51
CA PHE A 215 -13.63 13.92 25.97
C PHE A 215 -13.78 14.08 27.49
N ARG A 216 -13.75 12.96 28.24
CA ARG A 216 -13.88 12.94 29.72
C ARG A 216 -12.70 12.17 30.32
N PRO A 217 -11.48 12.68 30.22
CA PRO A 217 -10.29 11.95 30.67
C PRO A 217 -10.32 11.68 32.17
N LYS A 218 -9.85 10.48 32.57
CA LYS A 218 -9.84 10.04 33.97
C LYS A 218 -8.45 10.10 34.60
N ASN A 219 -7.42 10.37 33.88
CA ASN A 219 -6.03 10.42 34.32
C ASN A 219 -5.20 11.33 33.41
N ALA A 220 -4.01 11.73 33.84
CA ALA A 220 -3.13 12.66 33.13
C ALA A 220 -2.75 12.17 31.71
N LEU A 221 -2.61 10.85 31.52
CA LEU A 221 -2.33 10.28 30.20
C LEU A 221 -3.50 10.53 29.24
N ASN A 222 -4.72 10.26 29.67
CA ASN A 222 -5.91 10.48 28.84
C ASN A 222 -6.20 11.98 28.66
N GLU A 223 -5.83 12.85 29.63
CA GLU A 223 -5.88 14.30 29.46
C GLU A 223 -4.98 14.74 28.30
N LYS A 224 -3.74 14.25 28.25
CA LYS A 224 -2.81 14.59 27.17
C LYS A 224 -3.26 14.03 25.83
N ARG A 225 -3.82 12.80 25.78
CA ARG A 225 -4.44 12.23 24.57
C ARG A 225 -5.64 13.07 24.09
N CYS A 226 -6.45 13.57 25.02
CA CYS A 226 -7.57 14.46 24.72
C CYS A 226 -7.09 15.80 24.15
N GLU A 227 -6.02 16.40 24.70
CA GLU A 227 -5.40 17.62 24.15
C GLU A 227 -4.90 17.42 22.71
N ILE A 228 -4.23 16.29 22.43
CA ILE A 228 -3.79 15.91 21.06
C ILE A 228 -5.00 15.81 20.15
N LEU A 229 -6.04 15.11 20.57
CA LEU A 229 -7.28 14.93 19.80
C LEU A 229 -7.93 16.29 19.47
N HIS A 230 -8.08 17.17 20.46
CA HIS A 230 -8.64 18.52 20.26
C HIS A 230 -7.78 19.37 19.32
N THR A 231 -6.45 19.26 19.41
CA THR A 231 -5.54 19.96 18.51
C THR A 231 -5.70 19.47 17.07
N CYS A 232 -5.79 18.15 16.87
CA CYS A 232 -6.07 17.56 15.57
C CYS A 232 -7.43 18.02 15.01
N MET A 233 -8.48 18.04 15.81
CA MET A 233 -9.79 18.55 15.41
C MET A 233 -9.73 20.02 14.96
N ARG A 234 -9.12 20.88 15.77
CA ARG A 234 -8.97 22.32 15.48
C ARG A 234 -8.15 22.58 14.23
N LYS A 235 -7.00 21.91 14.09
CA LYS A 235 -6.12 22.02 12.90
C LYS A 235 -6.75 21.41 11.66
N GLY A 236 -7.61 20.39 11.81
CA GLY A 236 -8.39 19.80 10.73
C GLY A 236 -9.38 20.78 10.09
N GLU A 237 -9.75 21.85 10.77
CA GLU A 237 -10.52 22.97 10.20
C GLU A 237 -9.64 23.98 9.42
N GLY A 238 -8.35 23.70 9.27
CA GLY A 238 -7.38 24.52 8.52
C GLY A 238 -7.56 24.49 7.00
N LYS A 239 -6.54 24.95 6.28
CA LYS A 239 -6.46 24.90 4.80
C LYS A 239 -6.17 23.47 4.33
N GLN A 240 -6.44 23.17 3.06
CA GLN A 240 -5.90 21.98 2.41
C GLN A 240 -4.38 22.12 2.29
N GLY A 241 -3.67 20.99 2.31
CA GLY A 241 -2.23 21.03 2.20
C GLY A 241 -1.52 19.74 2.63
N LEU A 242 -0.21 19.83 2.71
CA LEU A 242 0.65 18.79 3.26
C LEU A 242 0.92 19.11 4.73
N TYR A 243 0.57 18.14 5.60
CA TYR A 243 0.70 18.26 7.05
C TYR A 243 1.63 17.18 7.61
N SER A 244 2.21 17.43 8.77
CA SER A 244 2.86 16.43 9.61
C SER A 244 2.14 16.32 10.95
N LEU A 245 2.05 15.10 11.47
CA LEU A 245 1.52 14.80 12.80
C LEU A 245 2.58 14.06 13.60
N THR A 246 3.29 14.79 14.44
CA THR A 246 4.38 14.27 15.26
C THR A 246 3.85 13.97 16.66
N VAL A 247 3.50 12.71 16.91
CA VAL A 247 2.97 12.25 18.19
C VAL A 247 3.73 11.01 18.65
N PRO A 248 4.30 11.04 19.87
CA PRO A 248 5.01 9.88 20.43
C PRO A 248 4.14 8.62 20.52
N THR A 249 4.79 7.46 20.63
CA THR A 249 4.12 6.17 20.82
C THR A 249 3.23 6.22 22.06
N GLY A 250 1.99 5.74 21.94
CA GLY A 250 1.02 5.78 23.03
C GLY A 250 0.22 7.08 23.17
N GLY A 251 0.50 8.11 22.33
CA GLY A 251 -0.20 9.38 22.34
C GLY A 251 -1.57 9.40 21.64
N GLY A 252 -2.08 8.26 21.14
CA GLY A 252 -3.40 8.19 20.50
C GLY A 252 -3.42 8.63 19.03
N LYS A 253 -2.30 8.51 18.33
CA LYS A 253 -2.07 8.94 16.92
C LYS A 253 -3.17 8.49 15.95
N THR A 254 -3.59 7.23 16.00
CA THR A 254 -4.57 6.64 15.06
C THR A 254 -5.93 7.34 15.09
N ILE A 255 -6.49 7.54 16.27
CA ILE A 255 -7.80 8.21 16.44
C ILE A 255 -7.67 9.71 16.19
N SER A 256 -6.58 10.34 16.63
CA SER A 256 -6.37 11.78 16.45
C SER A 256 -6.14 12.16 14.99
N SER A 257 -5.42 11.33 14.22
CA SER A 257 -5.24 11.53 12.76
C SER A 257 -6.57 11.36 12.01
N MET A 258 -7.39 10.37 12.40
CA MET A 258 -8.73 10.20 11.84
C MET A 258 -9.64 11.38 12.17
N ALA A 259 -9.56 11.94 13.39
CA ALA A 259 -10.31 13.13 13.76
C ALA A 259 -9.93 14.36 12.94
N PHE A 260 -8.62 14.57 12.68
CA PHE A 260 -8.14 15.58 11.74
C PHE A 260 -8.75 15.35 10.34
N ALA A 261 -8.67 14.13 9.84
CA ALA A 261 -9.17 13.78 8.51
C ALA A 261 -10.68 14.00 8.37
N MET A 262 -11.46 13.63 9.38
CA MET A 262 -12.92 13.88 9.40
C MET A 262 -13.24 15.38 9.37
N LYS A 263 -12.51 16.21 10.11
CA LYS A 263 -12.68 17.66 10.10
C LYS A 263 -12.32 18.26 8.73
N GLN A 264 -11.21 17.84 8.12
CA GLN A 264 -10.83 18.23 6.77
C GLN A 264 -11.88 17.80 5.75
N ALA A 265 -12.36 16.56 5.84
CA ALA A 265 -13.36 16.01 4.94
C ALA A 265 -14.66 16.82 4.99
N MET A 266 -15.13 17.16 6.18
CA MET A 266 -16.36 17.95 6.33
C MET A 266 -16.19 19.38 5.80
N LYS A 267 -15.07 20.03 6.12
CA LYS A 267 -14.81 21.42 5.73
C LYS A 267 -14.69 21.57 4.20
N TRP A 268 -13.94 20.65 3.58
CA TRP A 268 -13.57 20.74 2.17
C TRP A 268 -14.37 19.79 1.26
N GLN A 269 -15.46 19.21 1.78
CA GLN A 269 -16.36 18.31 1.04
C GLN A 269 -15.59 17.19 0.31
N LYS A 270 -14.68 16.52 1.08
CA LYS A 270 -13.93 15.40 0.54
C LYS A 270 -14.82 14.20 0.35
N GLU A 271 -14.50 13.39 -0.65
CA GLU A 271 -15.26 12.20 -0.98
C GLU A 271 -14.83 10.99 -0.16
N ARG A 272 -13.55 10.94 0.25
CA ARG A 272 -13.01 9.79 1.00
C ARG A 272 -11.81 10.11 1.86
N ILE A 273 -11.50 9.17 2.77
CA ILE A 273 -10.29 9.14 3.57
C ILE A 273 -9.51 7.89 3.20
N ILE A 274 -8.23 8.04 2.86
CA ILE A 274 -7.33 6.94 2.53
C ILE A 274 -6.27 6.85 3.62
N TYR A 275 -6.27 5.73 4.35
CA TYR A 275 -5.33 5.46 5.43
C TYR A 275 -4.27 4.46 4.95
N VAL A 276 -3.03 4.93 4.82
CA VAL A 276 -1.92 4.16 4.24
C VAL A 276 -0.99 3.71 5.35
N ILE A 277 -0.72 2.40 5.41
CA ILE A 277 0.06 1.75 6.48
C ILE A 277 1.24 0.99 5.85
N PRO A 278 2.43 0.95 6.51
CA PRO A 278 3.59 0.30 5.90
C PRO A 278 3.54 -1.24 5.91
N TYR A 279 2.77 -1.87 6.81
CA TYR A 279 2.80 -3.31 7.00
C TYR A 279 1.42 -3.96 7.03
N LEU A 280 1.29 -5.11 6.37
CA LEU A 280 0.06 -5.92 6.36
C LEU A 280 -0.40 -6.35 7.76
N SER A 281 0.54 -6.66 8.65
CA SER A 281 0.23 -7.12 10.02
C SER A 281 -0.52 -6.12 10.88
N ILE A 282 -0.54 -4.83 10.48
CA ILE A 282 -1.20 -3.74 11.22
C ILE A 282 -2.57 -3.42 10.64
N ILE A 283 -2.80 -3.76 9.37
CA ILE A 283 -4.02 -3.36 8.67
C ILE A 283 -5.25 -3.92 9.37
N GLU A 284 -5.28 -5.23 9.65
CA GLU A 284 -6.42 -5.88 10.32
C GLU A 284 -6.75 -5.18 11.65
N GLN A 285 -5.75 -4.94 12.49
CA GLN A 285 -5.95 -4.26 13.77
C GLN A 285 -6.44 -2.82 13.62
N THR A 286 -5.89 -2.06 12.67
CA THR A 286 -6.32 -0.67 12.41
C THR A 286 -7.73 -0.65 11.83
N ALA A 287 -8.04 -1.59 10.94
CA ALA A 287 -9.37 -1.74 10.38
C ALA A 287 -10.41 -2.06 11.46
N ASP A 288 -10.10 -2.95 12.39
CA ASP A 288 -10.98 -3.28 13.51
C ASP A 288 -11.24 -2.05 14.40
N VAL A 289 -10.20 -1.27 14.70
CA VAL A 289 -10.35 0.00 15.43
C VAL A 289 -11.27 0.94 14.65
N PHE A 290 -11.05 1.13 13.34
CA PHE A 290 -11.89 2.03 12.56
C PHE A 290 -13.32 1.51 12.39
N ARG A 291 -13.53 0.20 12.22
CA ARG A 291 -14.88 -0.37 12.19
C ARG A 291 -15.66 -0.13 13.47
N ALA A 292 -14.99 -0.20 14.63
CA ALA A 292 -15.63 0.09 15.91
C ALA A 292 -16.15 1.54 16.00
N PHE A 293 -15.45 2.50 15.39
CA PHE A 293 -15.83 3.92 15.40
C PHE A 293 -16.67 4.37 14.21
N LEU A 294 -16.46 3.78 13.03
CA LEU A 294 -17.03 4.22 11.76
C LEU A 294 -18.14 3.30 11.23
N GLY A 295 -18.29 2.12 11.85
CA GLY A 295 -19.20 1.07 11.39
C GLY A 295 -18.56 0.12 10.37
N ASN A 296 -19.02 -1.13 10.37
CA ASN A 296 -18.46 -2.20 9.53
C ASN A 296 -18.60 -1.94 8.03
N HIS A 297 -19.61 -1.19 7.63
CA HIS A 297 -19.93 -0.93 6.23
C HIS A 297 -19.19 0.26 5.62
N ALA A 298 -18.42 1.01 6.41
CA ALA A 298 -17.76 2.22 5.95
C ALA A 298 -16.28 1.99 5.56
N VAL A 299 -15.66 0.92 6.05
CA VAL A 299 -14.21 0.69 5.99
C VAL A 299 -13.88 -0.42 5.01
N LEU A 300 -13.21 -0.06 3.92
CA LEU A 300 -12.66 -0.97 2.92
C LEU A 300 -11.19 -1.25 3.24
N GLU A 301 -10.85 -2.52 3.46
CA GLU A 301 -9.46 -2.96 3.45
C GLU A 301 -9.03 -3.29 2.01
N SER A 302 -7.90 -2.76 1.56
CA SER A 302 -7.39 -3.02 0.22
C SER A 302 -5.91 -3.40 0.28
N HIS A 303 -5.65 -4.70 0.34
CA HIS A 303 -4.30 -5.29 0.31
C HIS A 303 -4.33 -6.72 -0.25
N SER A 304 -3.16 -7.32 -0.46
CA SER A 304 -3.02 -8.61 -1.15
C SER A 304 -3.63 -9.82 -0.41
N GLN A 305 -3.90 -9.70 0.90
CA GLN A 305 -4.34 -10.81 1.76
C GLN A 305 -5.79 -10.66 2.28
N VAL A 306 -6.57 -9.67 1.82
CA VAL A 306 -7.96 -9.48 2.30
C VAL A 306 -8.85 -10.61 1.79
N ASP A 307 -9.58 -11.23 2.71
CA ASP A 307 -10.67 -12.17 2.42
C ASP A 307 -12.02 -11.53 2.78
N TYR A 308 -12.72 -10.99 1.79
CA TYR A 308 -14.03 -10.37 2.01
C TYR A 308 -15.14 -11.38 2.31
N ASP A 309 -14.93 -12.65 1.96
CA ASP A 309 -15.92 -13.71 2.20
C ASP A 309 -15.79 -14.29 3.63
N SER A 310 -14.74 -13.91 4.39
CA SER A 310 -14.56 -14.25 5.81
C SER A 310 -15.05 -13.17 6.77
N LEU A 311 -15.65 -12.10 6.27
CA LEU A 311 -16.39 -11.18 7.15
C LEU A 311 -17.46 -11.96 7.89
N PRO A 312 -17.67 -11.73 9.22
CA PRO A 312 -18.54 -12.57 10.04
C PRO A 312 -19.88 -12.78 9.35
N GLU A 313 -20.17 -14.01 8.98
CA GLU A 313 -21.50 -14.44 8.58
C GLU A 313 -22.43 -14.32 9.80
N GLU A 314 -22.95 -13.17 10.04
CA GLU A 314 -24.26 -13.08 10.64
C GLU A 314 -25.22 -13.53 9.55
N GLY A 315 -25.60 -14.78 9.47
CA GLY A 315 -26.36 -15.53 8.49
C GLY A 315 -27.55 -14.85 7.80
N SER A 316 -27.38 -13.62 7.34
CA SER A 316 -28.37 -12.81 6.64
C SER A 316 -27.91 -12.54 5.21
N GLU A 317 -28.84 -12.52 4.26
CA GLU A 317 -28.62 -12.07 2.87
C GLU A 317 -27.92 -10.71 2.79
N GLU A 318 -28.04 -9.89 3.83
CA GLU A 318 -27.44 -8.56 3.94
C GLU A 318 -25.91 -8.62 4.11
N ALA A 319 -25.39 -9.57 4.89
CA ALA A 319 -23.95 -9.77 5.06
C ALA A 319 -23.27 -10.20 3.75
N GLY A 320 -23.92 -11.08 2.96
CA GLY A 320 -23.44 -11.47 1.63
C GLY A 320 -23.37 -10.29 0.65
N ARG A 321 -24.37 -9.41 0.65
CA ARG A 321 -24.40 -8.20 -0.18
C ARG A 321 -23.29 -7.23 0.21
N VAL A 322 -23.00 -7.09 1.49
CA VAL A 322 -21.90 -6.23 1.98
C VAL A 322 -20.54 -6.76 1.52
N ALA A 323 -20.28 -8.07 1.66
CA ALA A 323 -19.03 -8.68 1.22
C ALA A 323 -18.81 -8.51 -0.29
N GLU A 324 -19.85 -8.74 -1.11
CA GLU A 324 -19.78 -8.53 -2.56
C GLU A 324 -19.51 -7.07 -2.91
N ARG A 325 -20.18 -6.13 -2.25
CA ARG A 325 -19.96 -4.70 -2.44
C ARG A 325 -18.52 -4.29 -2.09
N MET A 326 -17.98 -4.76 -0.98
CA MET A 326 -16.59 -4.49 -0.58
C MET A 326 -15.60 -5.05 -1.60
N LYS A 327 -15.84 -6.24 -2.12
CA LYS A 327 -15.02 -6.87 -3.16
C LYS A 327 -14.98 -6.04 -4.46
N LEU A 328 -16.12 -5.55 -4.88
CA LEU A 328 -16.25 -4.69 -6.06
C LEU A 328 -15.60 -3.31 -5.82
N ALA A 329 -15.80 -2.73 -4.64
CA ALA A 329 -15.19 -1.46 -4.26
C ALA A 329 -13.66 -1.54 -4.16
N ALA A 330 -13.09 -2.72 -3.84
CA ALA A 330 -11.64 -2.90 -3.78
C ALA A 330 -10.95 -2.77 -5.15
N GLU A 331 -11.68 -2.92 -6.25
CA GLU A 331 -11.14 -2.80 -7.61
C GLU A 331 -10.82 -1.34 -7.96
N ASN A 332 -11.67 -0.41 -7.54
CA ASN A 332 -11.55 1.01 -7.87
C ASN A 332 -11.50 1.95 -6.65
N TRP A 333 -11.52 1.44 -5.42
CA TRP A 333 -11.54 2.21 -4.17
C TRP A 333 -12.75 3.14 -4.02
N ASP A 334 -13.87 2.75 -4.57
CA ASP A 334 -15.12 3.47 -4.41
C ASP A 334 -15.79 3.18 -3.07
N ALA A 335 -15.09 3.58 -1.98
CA ALA A 335 -15.53 3.46 -0.60
C ALA A 335 -15.13 4.73 0.19
N PRO A 336 -15.90 5.15 1.21
CA PRO A 336 -15.66 6.40 1.93
C PRO A 336 -14.37 6.36 2.79
N VAL A 337 -14.00 5.19 3.31
CA VAL A 337 -12.76 5.00 4.08
C VAL A 337 -12.02 3.78 3.51
N VAL A 338 -10.81 4.00 3.02
CA VAL A 338 -9.96 2.96 2.44
C VAL A 338 -8.72 2.81 3.30
N ILE A 339 -8.40 1.59 3.74
CA ILE A 339 -7.15 1.25 4.41
C ILE A 339 -6.31 0.42 3.45
N THR A 340 -5.07 0.83 3.22
CA THR A 340 -4.19 0.17 2.24
C THR A 340 -2.73 0.19 2.69
N THR A 341 -1.85 -0.50 1.94
CA THR A 341 -0.40 -0.48 2.18
C THR A 341 0.31 0.61 1.39
N ASN A 342 1.50 1.03 1.86
CA ASN A 342 2.40 1.91 1.09
C ASN A 342 2.64 1.38 -0.33
N GLU A 343 2.86 0.07 -0.45
CA GLU A 343 3.06 -0.59 -1.73
C GLU A 343 1.89 -0.40 -2.67
N GLN A 344 0.69 -0.78 -2.23
CA GLN A 344 -0.49 -0.71 -3.08
C GLN A 344 -0.83 0.74 -3.45
N PHE A 345 -0.63 1.68 -2.52
CA PHE A 345 -0.87 3.09 -2.77
C PHE A 345 0.09 3.65 -3.82
N PHE A 346 1.39 3.60 -3.56
CA PHE A 346 2.38 4.19 -4.46
C PHE A 346 2.55 3.41 -5.77
N GLU A 347 2.55 2.07 -5.73
CA GLU A 347 2.65 1.27 -6.96
C GLU A 347 1.46 1.48 -7.89
N SER A 348 0.26 1.73 -7.37
CA SER A 348 -0.89 2.09 -8.21
C SER A 348 -0.68 3.42 -8.93
N LEU A 349 -0.12 4.43 -8.27
CA LEU A 349 0.16 5.75 -8.82
C LEU A 349 1.24 5.72 -9.92
N TYR A 350 2.12 4.72 -9.92
CA TYR A 350 3.17 4.53 -10.92
C TYR A 350 2.90 3.37 -11.89
N ALA A 351 1.76 2.67 -11.74
CA ALA A 351 1.38 1.58 -12.61
C ALA A 351 1.08 2.04 -14.05
N ASN A 352 1.11 1.08 -14.97
CA ASN A 352 0.62 1.25 -16.34
C ASN A 352 -0.55 0.32 -16.68
N LYS A 353 -0.79 -0.74 -15.87
CA LYS A 353 -1.85 -1.73 -16.12
C LYS A 353 -3.22 -1.20 -15.73
N THR A 354 -4.23 -1.52 -16.55
CA THR A 354 -5.62 -1.10 -16.35
C THR A 354 -6.15 -1.44 -14.97
N SER A 355 -6.00 -2.67 -14.52
CA SER A 355 -6.50 -3.15 -13.22
C SER A 355 -5.90 -2.41 -12.01
N ARG A 356 -4.64 -1.93 -12.11
CA ARG A 356 -4.00 -1.15 -11.05
C ARG A 356 -4.37 0.34 -11.13
N CYS A 357 -4.62 0.86 -12.33
CA CYS A 357 -4.94 2.27 -12.53
C CYS A 357 -6.41 2.62 -12.27
N ARG A 358 -7.37 1.69 -12.32
CA ARG A 358 -8.82 1.94 -12.14
C ARG A 358 -9.19 2.78 -10.92
N LYS A 359 -8.40 2.71 -9.86
CA LYS A 359 -8.67 3.37 -8.57
C LYS A 359 -8.16 4.80 -8.46
N LEU A 360 -7.31 5.28 -9.40
CA LEU A 360 -6.57 6.52 -9.21
C LEU A 360 -7.46 7.76 -9.20
N HIS A 361 -8.50 7.83 -10.02
CA HIS A 361 -9.44 8.96 -10.01
C HIS A 361 -10.13 9.09 -8.65
N ASN A 362 -10.29 7.98 -7.93
CA ASN A 362 -10.84 7.94 -6.58
C ASN A 362 -9.84 8.36 -5.47
N ILE A 363 -8.56 8.59 -5.81
CA ILE A 363 -7.60 9.23 -4.90
C ILE A 363 -7.79 10.75 -4.88
N ALA A 364 -8.21 11.35 -5.99
CA ALA A 364 -8.51 12.78 -6.04
C ALA A 364 -9.58 13.16 -5.00
N ASN A 365 -9.55 14.41 -4.56
CA ASN A 365 -10.47 14.98 -3.58
C ASN A 365 -10.59 14.16 -2.27
N SER A 366 -9.48 13.58 -1.79
CA SER A 366 -9.43 12.79 -0.56
C SER A 366 -8.56 13.39 0.53
N VAL A 367 -8.71 12.88 1.77
CA VAL A 367 -7.72 13.06 2.83
C VAL A 367 -6.88 11.79 2.92
N ILE A 368 -5.57 11.92 2.74
CA ILE A 368 -4.63 10.82 2.74
C ILE A 368 -3.79 10.88 4.01
N ILE A 369 -3.84 9.83 4.82
CA ILE A 369 -3.01 9.70 6.02
C ILE A 369 -1.96 8.64 5.73
N LEU A 370 -0.67 9.01 5.74
CA LEU A 370 0.43 8.06 5.70
C LEU A 370 0.90 7.82 7.15
N ASP A 371 0.52 6.67 7.70
CA ASP A 371 0.99 6.27 9.02
C ASP A 371 2.40 5.69 8.94
N GLU A 372 3.20 5.92 9.99
CA GLU A 372 4.63 5.61 10.02
C GLU A 372 5.37 6.15 8.78
N ALA A 373 5.22 7.45 8.49
CA ALA A 373 5.75 8.11 7.29
C ALA A 373 7.27 7.94 7.09
N GLN A 374 8.04 7.69 8.17
CA GLN A 374 9.46 7.38 8.09
C GLN A 374 9.76 6.06 7.35
N MET A 375 8.75 5.20 7.19
CA MET A 375 8.87 3.94 6.46
C MET A 375 8.70 4.09 4.94
N MET A 376 8.59 5.32 4.43
CA MET A 376 8.65 5.54 2.98
C MET A 376 9.97 4.99 2.42
N PRO A 377 9.91 4.23 1.31
CA PRO A 377 11.08 3.56 0.76
C PRO A 377 12.10 4.59 0.24
N VAL A 378 13.32 4.53 0.77
CA VAL A 378 14.41 5.47 0.42
C VAL A 378 14.73 5.43 -1.07
N ASP A 379 14.75 4.25 -1.67
CA ASP A 379 15.06 4.04 -3.10
C ASP A 379 14.03 4.68 -4.07
N PHE A 380 12.88 5.12 -3.55
CA PHE A 380 11.80 5.77 -4.29
C PHE A 380 11.33 7.07 -3.63
N LEU A 381 12.13 7.62 -2.70
CA LEU A 381 11.67 8.76 -1.88
C LEU A 381 11.28 9.97 -2.74
N LYS A 382 12.12 10.37 -3.70
CA LYS A 382 11.84 11.52 -4.58
C LYS A 382 10.55 11.35 -5.38
N PRO A 383 10.33 10.28 -6.15
CA PRO A 383 9.07 10.08 -6.84
C PRO A 383 7.87 9.98 -5.89
N CYS A 384 8.00 9.35 -4.71
CA CYS A 384 6.91 9.30 -3.72
C CYS A 384 6.53 10.71 -3.22
N LEU A 385 7.51 11.54 -2.87
CA LEU A 385 7.26 12.92 -2.44
C LEU A 385 6.66 13.76 -3.56
N HIS A 386 7.18 13.64 -4.78
CA HIS A 386 6.65 14.37 -5.93
C HIS A 386 5.16 14.08 -6.17
N VAL A 387 4.74 12.81 -6.17
CA VAL A 387 3.33 12.49 -6.38
C VAL A 387 2.43 12.97 -5.23
N LEU A 388 2.92 12.97 -3.98
CA LEU A 388 2.17 13.53 -2.85
C LEU A 388 1.96 15.05 -3.00
N GLU A 389 2.98 15.80 -3.45
CA GLU A 389 2.85 17.23 -3.74
C GLU A 389 1.87 17.48 -4.89
N GLN A 390 1.90 16.68 -5.95
CA GLN A 390 0.95 16.76 -7.04
C GLN A 390 -0.49 16.53 -6.58
N LEU A 391 -0.72 15.51 -5.75
CA LEU A 391 -2.04 15.22 -5.18
C LEU A 391 -2.57 16.39 -4.36
N VAL A 392 -1.71 17.08 -3.61
CA VAL A 392 -2.09 18.26 -2.83
C VAL A 392 -2.34 19.48 -3.71
N HIS A 393 -1.48 19.75 -4.68
CA HIS A 393 -1.56 20.97 -5.48
C HIS A 393 -2.68 20.97 -6.51
N TYR A 394 -2.91 19.82 -7.17
CA TYR A 394 -3.77 19.77 -8.35
C TYR A 394 -4.98 18.87 -8.21
N TYR A 395 -4.94 17.88 -7.32
CA TYR A 395 -6.02 16.88 -7.21
C TYR A 395 -6.90 17.07 -5.96
N GLY A 396 -6.80 18.24 -5.34
CA GLY A 396 -7.64 18.59 -4.21
C GLY A 396 -7.44 17.72 -2.98
N CYS A 397 -6.29 17.07 -2.78
CA CYS A 397 -6.03 16.23 -1.63
C CYS A 397 -5.49 17.04 -0.43
N THR A 398 -5.73 16.52 0.78
CA THR A 398 -4.95 16.87 1.97
C THR A 398 -4.15 15.64 2.37
N VAL A 399 -2.85 15.80 2.59
CA VAL A 399 -1.95 14.70 2.98
C VAL A 399 -1.42 14.94 4.38
N VAL A 400 -1.43 13.90 5.23
CA VAL A 400 -0.91 13.93 6.60
C VAL A 400 0.16 12.88 6.77
N LEU A 401 1.39 13.30 7.05
CA LEU A 401 2.52 12.44 7.36
C LEU A 401 2.54 12.18 8.88
N CYS A 402 2.06 11.01 9.31
CA CYS A 402 1.99 10.64 10.72
C CYS A 402 3.22 9.84 11.13
N SER A 403 3.87 10.22 12.23
CA SER A 403 5.00 9.47 12.79
C SER A 403 5.26 9.81 14.25
N ALA A 404 5.81 8.83 14.98
CA ALA A 404 6.47 9.09 16.29
C ALA A 404 7.92 9.55 16.08
N THR A 405 8.54 9.15 14.96
CA THR A 405 9.90 9.53 14.56
C THR A 405 9.80 10.28 13.23
N GLN A 406 9.38 11.57 13.31
CA GLN A 406 9.08 12.35 12.10
C GLN A 406 10.32 12.52 11.23
N PRO A 407 10.27 12.05 9.96
CA PRO A 407 11.37 12.23 9.03
C PRO A 407 11.49 13.69 8.59
N GLU A 408 12.72 14.19 8.46
CA GLU A 408 12.99 15.54 7.96
C GLU A 408 12.94 15.55 6.42
N LEU A 409 11.75 15.78 5.88
CA LEU A 409 11.49 15.75 4.44
C LEU A 409 11.46 17.13 3.79
N GLY A 410 11.48 18.21 4.58
CA GLY A 410 11.33 19.59 4.09
C GLY A 410 12.35 19.98 3.01
N ARG A 411 13.54 19.37 3.03
CA ARG A 411 14.59 19.58 2.02
C ARG A 411 14.24 19.03 0.63
N TYR A 412 13.36 18.04 0.56
CA TYR A 412 12.99 17.32 -0.67
C TYR A 412 11.61 17.68 -1.18
N LEU A 413 10.94 18.60 -0.51
CA LEU A 413 9.62 19.13 -0.84
C LEU A 413 9.73 20.60 -1.23
N GLN A 414 8.83 21.07 -2.09
CA GLN A 414 8.73 22.49 -2.43
C GLN A 414 8.35 23.35 -1.22
N LYS A 415 7.50 22.79 -0.34
CA LYS A 415 7.11 23.42 0.92
C LYS A 415 7.16 22.40 2.05
N SER A 416 7.76 22.79 3.18
CA SER A 416 7.73 21.92 4.37
C SER A 416 6.30 21.65 4.82
N PRO A 417 6.02 20.42 5.31
CA PRO A 417 4.72 20.07 5.89
C PRO A 417 4.37 20.99 7.06
N ILE A 418 3.08 21.29 7.20
CA ILE A 418 2.57 22.08 8.32
C ILE A 418 2.42 21.14 9.53
N GLU A 419 3.21 21.36 10.60
CA GLU A 419 3.10 20.54 11.81
C GLU A 419 1.76 20.84 12.52
N ILE A 420 1.03 19.77 12.85
CA ILE A 420 -0.26 19.84 13.54
C ILE A 420 -0.05 20.15 15.02
N MET A 421 0.95 19.51 15.66
CA MET A 421 1.25 19.70 17.07
C MET A 421 2.06 20.98 17.30
N GLU A 422 1.63 21.81 18.27
CA GLU A 422 2.28 23.09 18.56
C GLU A 422 3.53 22.93 19.43
N ASN A 423 3.52 21.96 20.35
CA ASN A 423 4.56 21.76 21.38
C ASN A 423 5.10 20.32 21.35
N VAL A 424 5.71 19.91 20.22
CA VAL A 424 6.23 18.54 20.03
C VAL A 424 7.22 18.16 21.14
N GLY A 425 8.12 19.08 21.57
CA GLY A 425 9.09 18.80 22.62
C GLY A 425 8.43 18.45 23.96
N GLU A 426 7.39 19.17 24.38
CA GLU A 426 6.65 18.89 25.61
C GLU A 426 5.93 17.54 25.53
N LEU A 427 5.39 17.18 24.35
CA LEU A 427 4.77 15.88 24.15
C LEU A 427 5.80 14.77 24.35
N PHE A 428 6.99 14.89 23.76
CA PHE A 428 8.05 13.89 23.92
C PHE A 428 8.49 13.75 25.37
N GLN A 429 8.62 14.85 26.12
CA GLN A 429 8.93 14.81 27.55
C GLN A 429 7.81 14.13 28.35
N PHE A 430 6.54 14.46 28.09
CA PHE A 430 5.41 13.84 28.78
C PHE A 430 5.28 12.34 28.52
N PHE A 431 5.48 11.92 27.26
CA PHE A 431 5.38 10.52 26.85
C PHE A 431 6.70 9.74 27.02
N LYS A 432 7.75 10.35 27.57
CA LYS A 432 9.02 9.66 27.87
C LYS A 432 8.80 8.66 28.99
N ARG A 433 8.75 7.38 28.64
CA ARG A 433 8.45 6.27 29.57
C ARG A 433 9.56 5.28 29.70
N VAL A 434 10.60 5.39 28.87
CA VAL A 434 11.72 4.50 28.80
C VAL A 434 12.98 5.30 28.53
N THR A 435 14.10 4.85 29.12
CA THR A 435 15.43 5.36 28.81
C THR A 435 16.27 4.27 28.18
N PHE A 436 17.21 4.67 27.32
CA PHE A 436 18.17 3.75 26.74
C PHE A 436 19.28 3.46 27.75
N ASP A 437 19.59 2.16 27.93
CA ASP A 437 20.81 1.69 28.54
C ASP A 437 21.68 1.05 27.46
N ILE A 438 22.86 1.62 27.25
CA ILE A 438 23.78 1.09 26.22
C ILE A 438 24.68 0.06 26.89
N ASP A 439 24.27 -1.22 26.86
CA ASP A 439 25.01 -2.33 27.45
C ASP A 439 26.34 -2.59 26.73
N GLY A 440 26.41 -2.20 25.43
CA GLY A 440 27.63 -2.31 24.66
C GLY A 440 27.83 -3.69 24.01
N GLU A 441 29.09 -4.09 23.88
CA GLU A 441 29.46 -5.38 23.27
C GLU A 441 29.25 -6.53 24.25
N THR A 442 28.47 -7.51 23.86
CA THR A 442 28.13 -8.69 24.64
C THR A 442 28.12 -9.95 23.76
N ASP A 443 27.76 -11.10 24.28
CA ASP A 443 27.49 -12.29 23.49
C ASP A 443 26.01 -12.75 23.63
N TYR A 444 25.59 -13.69 22.80
CA TYR A 444 24.20 -14.16 22.80
C TYR A 444 23.85 -14.96 24.07
N ALA A 445 24.84 -15.66 24.68
CA ALA A 445 24.62 -16.42 25.91
C ALA A 445 24.38 -15.48 27.12
N GLU A 446 25.10 -14.35 27.18
CA GLU A 446 24.84 -13.34 28.21
C GLU A 446 23.48 -12.70 28.07
N ILE A 447 23.04 -12.42 26.84
CA ILE A 447 21.67 -11.89 26.58
C ILE A 447 20.62 -12.94 26.97
N ALA A 448 20.78 -14.21 26.59
CA ALA A 448 19.86 -15.29 26.97
C ALA A 448 19.77 -15.41 28.50
N LYS A 449 20.90 -15.40 29.22
CA LYS A 449 20.91 -15.41 30.67
C LYS A 449 20.16 -14.22 31.29
N LYS A 450 20.36 -13.00 30.79
CA LYS A 450 19.62 -11.80 31.25
C LYS A 450 18.11 -11.94 31.01
N LEU A 451 17.71 -12.56 29.90
CA LEU A 451 16.29 -12.84 29.61
C LEU A 451 15.72 -13.90 30.56
N ASP A 452 16.49 -14.95 30.90
CA ASP A 452 16.06 -15.99 31.84
C ASP A 452 15.89 -15.48 33.27
N GLU A 453 16.61 -14.42 33.64
CA GLU A 453 16.45 -13.74 34.94
C GLU A 453 15.15 -12.89 35.02
N CYS A 454 14.49 -12.63 33.88
CA CYS A 454 13.26 -11.83 33.81
C CYS A 454 12.03 -12.74 33.75
N GLU A 455 10.96 -12.41 34.45
CA GLU A 455 9.67 -13.07 34.26
C GLU A 455 9.00 -12.66 32.95
N GLN A 456 9.09 -11.36 32.59
CA GLN A 456 8.56 -10.81 31.36
C GLN A 456 9.60 -9.93 30.68
N ALA A 457 10.07 -10.33 29.51
CA ALA A 457 11.04 -9.58 28.73
C ALA A 457 10.85 -9.81 27.23
N LEU A 458 11.19 -8.79 26.45
CA LEU A 458 11.21 -8.85 24.98
C LEU A 458 12.63 -8.61 24.48
N CYS A 459 13.15 -9.49 23.65
CA CYS A 459 14.38 -9.27 22.90
C CYS A 459 14.06 -9.09 21.41
N ILE A 460 14.55 -7.99 20.81
CA ILE A 460 14.41 -7.71 19.39
C ILE A 460 15.78 -7.79 18.71
N ALA A 461 15.96 -8.82 17.89
CA ALA A 461 17.18 -9.04 17.14
C ALA A 461 17.12 -8.47 15.73
N SER A 462 18.26 -8.13 15.14
CA SER A 462 18.35 -7.50 13.81
C SER A 462 18.09 -8.47 12.66
N THR A 463 18.35 -9.76 12.87
CA THR A 463 18.16 -10.82 11.86
C THR A 463 17.50 -12.05 12.47
N LYS A 464 16.88 -12.88 11.62
CA LYS A 464 16.28 -14.16 12.03
C LYS A 464 17.33 -15.07 12.69
N LYS A 465 18.49 -15.19 12.09
CA LYS A 465 19.59 -16.04 12.58
C LYS A 465 20.06 -15.63 13.98
N GLU A 466 20.13 -14.33 14.26
CA GLU A 466 20.52 -13.84 15.58
C GLU A 466 19.39 -14.06 16.60
N ALA A 467 18.14 -13.89 16.19
CA ALA A 467 16.98 -14.19 17.03
C ALA A 467 16.93 -15.70 17.39
N GLU A 468 17.14 -16.58 16.43
CA GLU A 468 17.20 -18.04 16.62
C GLU A 468 18.30 -18.42 17.59
N LYS A 469 19.54 -17.89 17.41
CA LYS A 469 20.67 -18.16 18.33
C LYS A 469 20.38 -17.74 19.77
N ILE A 470 19.73 -16.59 19.98
CA ILE A 470 19.35 -16.15 21.33
C ILE A 470 18.26 -17.07 21.89
N PHE A 471 17.28 -17.44 21.09
CA PHE A 471 16.17 -18.30 21.50
C PHE A 471 16.64 -19.70 21.90
N GLU A 472 17.54 -20.31 21.13
CA GLU A 472 18.13 -21.63 21.40
C GLU A 472 19.00 -21.68 22.67
N LEU A 473 19.49 -20.54 23.13
CA LEU A 473 20.31 -20.43 24.35
C LEU A 473 19.49 -20.15 25.61
N LEU A 474 18.18 -19.98 25.51
CA LEU A 474 17.31 -19.79 26.67
C LEU A 474 17.08 -21.13 27.38
N ASP A 475 17.23 -21.14 28.71
CA ASP A 475 16.96 -22.32 29.53
C ASP A 475 15.49 -22.46 29.92
N GLY A 476 14.73 -21.37 29.90
CA GLY A 476 13.33 -21.30 30.30
C GLY A 476 12.34 -21.27 29.15
N GLU A 477 11.05 -21.42 29.48
CA GLU A 477 9.96 -21.28 28.51
C GLU A 477 9.97 -19.89 27.87
N ALA A 478 10.03 -19.85 26.55
CA ALA A 478 10.05 -18.61 25.76
C ALA A 478 9.22 -18.74 24.48
N MET A 479 8.91 -17.64 23.85
CA MET A 479 8.21 -17.58 22.55
C MET A 479 9.12 -16.94 21.51
N TYR A 480 9.09 -17.48 20.30
CA TYR A 480 9.82 -16.95 19.16
C TYR A 480 8.85 -16.31 18.15
N LEU A 481 9.21 -15.15 17.56
CA LEU A 481 8.38 -14.48 16.57
C LEU A 481 9.20 -13.93 15.41
N SER A 482 9.04 -14.52 14.23
CA SER A 482 9.68 -14.06 13.00
C SER A 482 8.84 -14.31 11.76
N THR A 483 9.35 -13.90 10.60
CA THR A 483 8.72 -14.20 9.30
C THR A 483 8.97 -15.64 8.81
N ASN A 484 9.66 -16.50 9.58
CA ASN A 484 9.71 -17.94 9.33
C ASN A 484 8.44 -18.66 9.77
N LEU A 485 7.61 -18.01 10.57
CA LEU A 485 6.28 -18.47 10.95
C LEU A 485 5.23 -17.96 9.94
N CYS A 486 4.28 -18.80 9.54
CA CYS A 486 3.16 -18.32 8.72
C CYS A 486 2.28 -17.33 9.49
N PRO A 487 1.52 -16.45 8.82
CA PRO A 487 0.71 -15.43 9.49
C PRO A 487 -0.30 -16.01 10.50
N ALA A 488 -0.90 -17.17 10.22
CA ALA A 488 -1.82 -17.85 11.14
C ALA A 488 -1.11 -18.21 12.45
N HIS A 489 0.05 -18.85 12.37
CA HIS A 489 0.86 -19.23 13.54
C HIS A 489 1.30 -18.00 14.35
N ARG A 490 1.76 -16.94 13.66
CA ARG A 490 2.12 -15.67 14.34
C ARG A 490 0.95 -15.07 15.14
N ARG A 491 -0.29 -15.14 14.61
CA ARG A 491 -1.49 -14.67 15.32
C ARG A 491 -1.75 -15.47 16.60
N GLU A 492 -1.51 -16.78 16.59
CA GLU A 492 -1.64 -17.62 17.80
C GLU A 492 -0.63 -17.21 18.86
N ILE A 493 0.64 -17.07 18.51
CA ILE A 493 1.71 -16.64 19.43
C ILE A 493 1.42 -15.25 19.99
N ILE A 494 1.02 -14.29 19.17
CA ILE A 494 0.68 -12.93 19.63
C ILE A 494 -0.51 -12.95 20.59
N ARG A 495 -1.51 -13.80 20.36
CA ARG A 495 -2.67 -13.96 21.25
C ARG A 495 -2.24 -14.51 22.60
N GLU A 496 -1.44 -15.56 22.60
CA GLU A 496 -0.89 -16.17 23.82
C GLU A 496 -0.03 -15.18 24.60
N MET A 497 0.88 -14.49 23.93
CA MET A 497 1.72 -13.44 24.53
C MET A 497 0.88 -12.35 25.20
N LYS A 498 -0.14 -11.82 24.52
CA LYS A 498 -1.06 -10.81 25.10
C LYS A 498 -1.79 -11.34 26.33
N THR A 499 -2.18 -12.59 26.32
CA THR A 499 -2.86 -13.25 27.45
C THR A 499 -1.90 -13.38 28.64
N ARG A 500 -0.68 -13.87 28.44
CA ARG A 500 0.32 -14.00 29.50
C ARG A 500 0.71 -12.66 30.11
N LEU A 501 0.93 -11.63 29.28
CA LEU A 501 1.25 -10.28 29.76
C LEU A 501 0.12 -9.70 30.60
N ARG A 502 -1.13 -9.83 30.15
CA ARG A 502 -2.31 -9.35 30.88
C ARG A 502 -2.49 -10.05 32.23
N ASP A 503 -2.27 -11.37 32.25
CA ASP A 503 -2.47 -12.24 33.43
C ASP A 503 -1.26 -12.20 34.40
N GLY A 504 -0.19 -11.45 34.07
CA GLY A 504 1.03 -11.37 34.87
C GLY A 504 1.85 -12.67 34.88
N LYS A 505 1.65 -13.57 33.90
CA LYS A 505 2.37 -14.85 33.78
C LYS A 505 3.75 -14.63 33.15
N PRO A 506 4.72 -15.55 33.37
CA PRO A 506 5.99 -15.51 32.66
C PRO A 506 5.80 -15.43 31.15
N CYS A 507 6.49 -14.47 30.55
CA CYS A 507 6.40 -14.19 29.11
C CYS A 507 7.74 -13.65 28.60
N ARG A 508 8.59 -14.55 28.12
CA ARG A 508 9.87 -14.20 27.47
C ARG A 508 9.70 -14.35 25.98
N VAL A 509 10.07 -13.33 25.23
CA VAL A 509 9.89 -13.32 23.78
C VAL A 509 11.18 -12.92 23.09
N VAL A 510 11.60 -13.70 22.11
CA VAL A 510 12.66 -13.32 21.17
C VAL A 510 12.05 -13.13 19.80
N SER A 511 12.25 -11.95 19.21
CA SER A 511 11.62 -11.59 17.95
C SER A 511 12.57 -10.85 17.01
N THR A 512 12.26 -10.83 15.75
CA THR A 512 12.79 -9.84 14.81
C THR A 512 11.98 -8.54 14.90
N SER A 513 12.35 -7.51 14.10
CA SER A 513 11.66 -6.22 14.06
C SER A 513 10.14 -6.30 13.76
N ILE A 514 9.62 -7.44 13.37
CA ILE A 514 8.18 -7.65 13.08
C ILE A 514 7.26 -7.28 14.25
N ILE A 515 7.76 -7.36 15.49
CA ILE A 515 7.01 -7.02 16.70
C ILE A 515 7.05 -5.52 17.00
N SER A 516 8.00 -4.78 16.42
CA SER A 516 8.22 -3.36 16.73
C SER A 516 7.11 -2.46 16.21
N VAL A 517 6.39 -2.88 15.17
CA VAL A 517 5.35 -2.08 14.53
C VAL A 517 4.02 -2.84 14.57
N GLY A 518 2.96 -2.17 14.99
CA GLY A 518 1.58 -2.66 14.90
C GLY A 518 1.10 -3.66 15.94
N VAL A 519 1.95 -4.21 16.76
CA VAL A 519 1.52 -5.11 17.84
C VAL A 519 1.34 -4.30 19.12
N ASP A 520 0.13 -4.32 19.68
CA ASP A 520 -0.16 -3.65 20.97
C ASP A 520 0.21 -4.56 22.13
N ILE A 521 1.42 -4.34 22.67
CA ILE A 521 2.05 -5.09 23.76
C ILE A 521 2.82 -4.15 24.66
N ASP A 522 2.94 -4.53 25.92
CA ASP A 522 3.62 -3.77 26.95
C ASP A 522 4.50 -4.68 27.83
N PHE A 523 5.80 -4.60 27.64
CA PHE A 523 6.78 -5.36 28.39
C PHE A 523 7.46 -4.50 29.48
N PRO A 524 7.80 -5.05 30.64
CA PRO A 524 8.54 -4.31 31.66
C PRO A 524 10.00 -4.02 31.27
N VAL A 525 10.63 -4.91 30.46
CA VAL A 525 12.03 -4.82 30.03
C VAL A 525 12.12 -5.20 28.54
N VAL A 526 12.93 -4.45 27.80
CA VAL A 526 13.18 -4.73 26.38
C VAL A 526 14.68 -4.71 26.08
N TYR A 527 15.18 -5.73 25.39
CA TYR A 527 16.54 -5.82 24.87
C TYR A 527 16.51 -5.58 23.36
N LEU A 528 17.29 -4.62 22.88
CA LEU A 528 17.30 -4.21 21.48
C LEU A 528 18.69 -4.41 20.89
N GLN A 529 18.80 -5.22 19.86
CA GLN A 529 20.04 -5.29 19.12
C GLN A 529 20.27 -4.01 18.33
N TYR A 530 21.48 -3.46 18.38
CA TYR A 530 21.85 -2.17 17.79
C TYR A 530 21.54 -2.12 16.28
N THR A 531 20.78 -1.13 15.87
CA THR A 531 20.30 -0.91 14.49
C THR A 531 20.05 0.59 14.24
N GLY A 532 19.23 0.95 13.23
CA GLY A 532 18.79 2.34 12.99
C GLY A 532 18.06 2.95 14.20
N LEU A 533 18.29 4.23 14.47
CA LEU A 533 17.70 4.92 15.63
C LEU A 533 16.17 4.88 15.63
N ASP A 534 15.55 5.02 14.48
CA ASP A 534 14.10 4.90 14.30
C ASP A 534 13.57 3.55 14.78
N SER A 535 14.25 2.47 14.40
CA SER A 535 13.90 1.11 14.81
C SER A 535 14.15 0.87 16.31
N LEU A 536 15.22 1.44 16.87
CA LEU A 536 15.47 1.41 18.32
C LEU A 536 14.36 2.10 19.10
N ILE A 537 13.93 3.29 18.66
CA ILE A 537 12.83 4.04 19.31
C ILE A 537 11.51 3.27 19.20
N GLN A 538 11.21 2.67 18.06
CA GLN A 538 10.01 1.85 17.87
C GLN A 538 10.01 0.61 18.78
N GLY A 539 11.15 -0.08 18.87
CA GLY A 539 11.33 -1.21 19.76
C GLY A 539 11.20 -0.82 21.24
N ALA A 540 11.85 0.27 21.63
CA ALA A 540 11.72 0.84 22.98
C ALA A 540 10.27 1.23 23.32
N GLY A 541 9.47 1.64 22.35
CA GLY A 541 8.03 1.88 22.50
C GLY A 541 7.20 0.65 22.87
N ARG A 542 7.80 -0.54 23.01
CA ARG A 542 7.19 -1.76 23.57
C ARG A 542 7.52 -1.95 25.04
N CYS A 543 8.35 -1.10 25.62
CA CYS A 543 8.69 -1.06 27.05
C CYS A 543 7.83 -0.01 27.76
N ASN A 544 7.17 -0.41 28.85
CA ASN A 544 6.36 0.47 29.70
C ASN A 544 5.37 1.37 28.88
N ARG A 545 4.78 0.77 27.87
CA ARG A 545 3.91 1.48 26.92
C ARG A 545 2.71 2.15 27.60
N GLU A 546 2.15 1.48 28.61
CA GLU A 546 1.01 1.99 29.38
C GLU A 546 1.41 2.89 30.56
N GLY A 547 2.71 3.11 30.77
CA GLY A 547 3.22 3.95 31.86
C GLY A 547 2.97 3.37 33.25
N ARG A 548 2.93 2.05 33.40
CA ARG A 548 2.66 1.35 34.67
C ARG A 548 3.87 1.37 35.61
N GLN A 549 5.06 1.59 35.07
CA GLN A 549 6.31 1.64 35.83
C GLN A 549 6.90 3.04 35.81
N SER A 550 7.70 3.36 36.83
CA SER A 550 8.45 4.62 36.83
C SER A 550 9.54 4.61 35.77
N LEU A 551 9.92 5.78 35.27
CA LEU A 551 10.97 5.94 34.27
C LEU A 551 12.32 5.33 34.71
N GLN A 552 12.63 5.36 36.03
CA GLN A 552 13.85 4.79 36.58
C GLN A 552 13.92 3.25 36.47
N LYS A 553 12.75 2.60 36.44
CA LYS A 553 12.65 1.13 36.32
C LYS A 553 12.47 0.63 34.91
N SER A 554 12.16 1.53 33.95
CA SER A 554 11.82 1.17 32.58
C SER A 554 13.02 1.41 31.68
N ARG A 555 13.71 0.34 31.32
CA ARG A 555 14.96 0.38 30.53
C ARG A 555 14.80 -0.38 29.22
N ALA A 556 15.27 0.25 28.15
CA ALA A 556 15.49 -0.41 26.89
C ALA A 556 17.01 -0.63 26.71
N HIS A 557 17.43 -1.86 26.89
CA HIS A 557 18.84 -2.28 26.82
C HIS A 557 19.28 -2.41 25.38
N ILE A 558 20.30 -1.65 24.98
CA ILE A 558 20.86 -1.69 23.62
C ILE A 558 22.18 -2.44 23.65
N PHE A 559 22.25 -3.54 22.90
CA PHE A 559 23.41 -4.39 22.81
C PHE A 559 23.87 -4.66 21.38
N TRP A 560 25.12 -5.07 21.21
CA TRP A 560 25.65 -5.64 19.97
C TRP A 560 26.62 -6.74 20.27
N THR A 561 26.80 -7.68 19.33
CA THR A 561 27.75 -8.78 19.47
C THR A 561 28.94 -8.57 18.54
N LYS A 562 30.05 -9.31 18.80
CA LYS A 562 31.23 -9.30 17.92
C LYS A 562 30.86 -9.68 16.47
N GLU A 563 29.96 -10.63 16.31
CA GLU A 563 29.49 -11.07 15.00
C GLU A 563 28.69 -9.96 14.31
N SER A 564 27.76 -9.32 15.04
CA SER A 564 26.94 -8.22 14.52
C SER A 564 27.76 -6.95 14.24
N LYS A 565 28.90 -6.77 14.93
CA LYS A 565 29.79 -5.62 14.74
C LYS A 565 30.39 -5.57 13.34
N LYS A 566 30.75 -6.72 12.74
CA LYS A 566 31.24 -6.77 11.36
C LYS A 566 30.16 -6.28 10.37
N SER A 567 28.89 -6.56 10.62
CA SER A 567 27.77 -6.04 9.82
C SER A 567 27.41 -4.59 10.16
N LEU A 568 27.80 -4.07 11.34
CA LEU A 568 27.58 -2.68 11.76
C LEU A 568 28.22 -1.68 10.78
N PHE A 569 29.46 -1.96 10.32
CA PHE A 569 30.15 -1.07 9.39
C PHE A 569 29.65 -1.14 7.94
N MET A 570 28.84 -2.14 7.60
CA MET A 570 28.31 -2.33 6.25
C MET A 570 26.90 -1.77 6.05
N ARG A 571 26.17 -1.45 7.12
CA ARG A 571 24.80 -0.94 7.04
C ARG A 571 24.76 0.54 7.39
N LYS A 572 24.34 1.37 6.45
CA LYS A 572 24.29 2.84 6.56
C LYS A 572 23.48 3.32 7.77
N GLU A 573 22.32 2.67 8.05
CA GLU A 573 21.46 3.04 9.18
C GLU A 573 22.19 2.95 10.53
N LYS A 574 23.04 1.94 10.70
CA LYS A 574 23.84 1.76 11.92
C LYS A 574 24.96 2.80 12.03
N GLN A 575 25.59 3.14 10.90
CA GLN A 575 26.61 4.19 10.84
C GLN A 575 26.03 5.55 11.24
N VAL A 576 24.84 5.86 10.74
CA VAL A 576 24.13 7.12 11.09
C VAL A 576 23.78 7.12 12.58
N THR A 577 23.26 5.99 13.11
CA THR A 577 22.99 5.87 14.56
C THR A 577 24.25 6.06 15.40
N ASP A 578 25.40 5.56 14.94
CA ASP A 578 26.67 5.76 15.65
C ASP A 578 27.12 7.23 15.67
N MET A 579 26.85 7.99 14.60
CA MET A 579 27.05 9.44 14.60
C MET A 579 26.17 10.15 15.64
N ILE A 580 24.90 9.72 15.75
CA ILE A 580 23.98 10.28 16.76
C ILE A 580 24.46 9.95 18.17
N ARG A 581 24.84 8.71 18.44
CA ARG A 581 25.36 8.25 19.75
C ARG A 581 26.61 9.01 20.20
N LYS A 582 27.44 9.47 19.27
CA LYS A 582 28.62 10.30 19.55
C LYS A 582 28.29 11.75 19.87
N LYS A 583 27.17 12.24 19.38
CA LYS A 583 26.72 13.64 19.53
C LYS A 583 25.75 13.83 20.69
N TYR A 584 24.88 12.87 20.95
CA TYR A 584 23.82 12.89 21.94
C TYR A 584 24.08 11.78 22.97
N ASN A 585 23.76 12.05 24.24
CA ASN A 585 23.78 11.00 25.27
C ASN A 585 22.55 10.08 25.14
N ALA A 586 22.53 8.96 25.89
CA ALA A 586 21.47 7.95 25.78
C ALA A 586 20.05 8.50 26.06
N GLU A 587 19.94 9.49 26.95
CA GLU A 587 18.66 10.12 27.28
C GLU A 587 18.17 11.06 26.16
N GLU A 588 19.09 11.72 25.49
CA GLU A 588 18.82 12.68 24.42
C GLU A 588 18.53 11.97 23.08
N MET A 589 18.97 10.73 22.88
CA MET A 589 18.77 10.01 21.63
C MET A 589 17.29 9.82 21.23
N THR A 590 16.37 9.88 22.20
CA THR A 590 14.92 9.79 21.97
C THR A 590 14.24 11.14 21.76
N GLU A 591 14.99 12.24 21.86
CA GLU A 591 14.45 13.59 21.70
C GLU A 591 14.25 13.97 20.22
N PRO A 592 13.29 14.86 19.91
CA PRO A 592 13.01 15.29 18.54
C PRO A 592 14.23 15.83 17.78
N SER A 593 15.17 16.48 18.49
CA SER A 593 16.40 17.01 17.90
C SER A 593 17.35 15.93 17.41
N ALA A 594 17.51 14.84 18.15
CA ALA A 594 18.33 13.69 17.77
C ALA A 594 17.69 12.91 16.60
N ILE A 595 16.37 12.72 16.66
CA ILE A 595 15.58 12.08 15.59
C ILE A 595 15.71 12.87 14.28
N ARG A 596 15.56 14.20 14.33
CA ARG A 596 15.74 15.08 13.16
C ARG A 596 17.14 14.93 12.60
N THR A 597 18.20 15.03 13.44
CA THR A 597 19.59 14.89 13.01
C THR A 597 19.85 13.52 12.40
N TYR A 598 19.22 12.45 12.93
CA TYR A 598 19.30 11.11 12.36
C TYR A 598 18.77 11.07 10.92
N PHE A 599 17.55 11.58 10.67
CA PHE A 599 16.97 11.55 9.32
C PHE A 599 17.69 12.49 8.35
N GLU A 600 18.17 13.65 8.78
CA GLU A 600 19.02 14.50 7.95
C GLU A 600 20.26 13.75 7.45
N ASN A 601 21.00 13.11 8.36
CA ASN A 601 22.18 12.31 8.02
C ASN A 601 21.81 11.06 7.20
N TRP A 602 20.68 10.41 7.50
CA TRP A 602 20.19 9.24 6.78
C TRP A 602 19.90 9.55 5.31
N TYR A 603 19.12 10.59 5.05
CA TYR A 603 18.82 10.99 3.68
C TYR A 603 20.05 11.55 2.95
N GLN A 604 20.89 12.31 3.62
CA GLN A 604 22.14 12.80 3.04
C GLN A 604 23.07 11.65 2.64
N SER A 605 23.20 10.63 3.46
CA SER A 605 24.02 9.42 3.15
C SER A 605 23.44 8.60 1.99
N ASN A 606 22.17 8.78 1.66
CA ASN A 606 21.46 8.12 0.57
C ASN A 606 21.09 9.04 -0.59
N GLU A 607 21.61 10.27 -0.66
CA GLU A 607 21.18 11.28 -1.63
C GLU A 607 21.23 10.79 -3.09
N GLY A 608 22.26 10.01 -3.46
CA GLY A 608 22.37 9.37 -4.78
C GLY A 608 21.41 8.22 -5.04
N ASN A 609 20.69 7.73 -4.02
CA ASN A 609 19.79 6.57 -4.11
C ASN A 609 18.32 6.93 -3.89
N LEU A 610 17.96 8.21 -3.72
CA LEU A 610 16.58 8.63 -3.45
C LEU A 610 15.62 8.44 -4.64
N ASP A 611 16.16 8.14 -5.80
CA ASP A 611 15.50 7.63 -7.00
C ASP A 611 16.38 6.56 -7.66
N TYR A 612 16.70 5.51 -6.91
CA TYR A 612 17.64 4.45 -7.32
C TYR A 612 17.23 3.75 -8.62
N ARG A 613 15.93 3.69 -8.90
CA ARG A 613 15.37 3.08 -10.12
C ARG A 613 15.25 4.05 -11.29
N GLU A 614 15.75 5.27 -11.17
CA GLU A 614 15.76 6.29 -12.22
C GLU A 614 14.36 6.63 -12.77
N ILE A 615 13.35 6.69 -11.89
CA ILE A 615 11.95 6.96 -12.27
C ILE A 615 11.81 8.34 -12.92
N GLU A 616 12.49 9.37 -12.35
CA GLU A 616 12.48 10.72 -12.90
C GLU A 616 13.11 10.78 -14.32
N LYS A 617 14.18 10.02 -14.54
CA LYS A 617 14.82 9.92 -15.86
C LYS A 617 13.96 9.19 -16.88
N LEU A 618 13.30 8.08 -16.48
CA LEU A 618 12.37 7.36 -17.32
C LEU A 618 11.13 8.19 -17.66
N ALA A 619 10.72 9.07 -16.77
CA ALA A 619 9.62 9.99 -17.01
C ALA A 619 9.92 10.96 -18.16
N GLN A 620 11.16 11.45 -18.29
CA GLN A 620 11.57 12.34 -19.39
C GLN A 620 11.35 11.71 -20.77
N SER A 621 11.41 10.39 -20.88
CA SER A 621 11.11 9.64 -22.10
C SER A 621 9.67 9.10 -22.15
N LEU A 622 8.81 9.48 -21.22
CA LEU A 622 7.42 9.00 -21.08
C LEU A 622 7.32 7.46 -21.16
N SER A 623 8.21 6.78 -20.42
CA SER A 623 8.34 5.33 -20.39
C SER A 623 7.40 4.72 -19.36
N PHE A 624 6.08 4.72 -19.59
CA PHE A 624 5.04 4.27 -18.65
C PHE A 624 5.16 2.79 -18.29
N ALA A 625 5.37 1.94 -19.29
CA ALA A 625 5.45 0.49 -19.07
C ALA A 625 6.74 0.11 -18.32
N GLU A 626 7.86 0.76 -18.66
CA GLU A 626 9.13 0.53 -17.98
C GLU A 626 9.10 1.03 -16.53
N ILE A 627 8.50 2.21 -16.25
CA ILE A 627 8.27 2.68 -14.88
C ILE A 627 7.40 1.69 -14.12
N GLY A 628 6.29 1.22 -14.72
CA GLY A 628 5.42 0.24 -14.08
C GLY A 628 6.10 -1.09 -13.74
N LYS A 629 7.20 -1.43 -14.43
CA LYS A 629 8.04 -2.60 -14.12
C LYS A 629 9.09 -2.32 -13.05
N ARG A 630 9.63 -1.09 -12.98
CA ARG A 630 10.70 -0.75 -12.05
C ARG A 630 10.19 -0.25 -10.70
N PHE A 631 9.02 0.38 -10.69
CA PHE A 631 8.43 0.91 -9.46
C PHE A 631 7.73 -0.20 -8.69
N HIS A 632 8.52 -1.01 -8.01
CA HIS A 632 8.07 -2.03 -7.07
C HIS A 632 8.76 -1.82 -5.74
N LEU A 633 7.98 -1.54 -4.70
CA LEU A 633 8.48 -1.25 -3.36
C LEU A 633 8.98 -2.50 -2.64
N ILE A 634 8.37 -3.66 -2.95
CA ILE A 634 8.93 -4.95 -2.56
C ILE A 634 9.78 -5.45 -3.73
N HIS A 635 11.03 -5.73 -3.46
CA HIS A 635 11.87 -6.39 -4.44
C HIS A 635 11.32 -7.81 -4.70
N ASP A 636 11.16 -8.20 -5.97
CA ASP A 636 10.73 -9.54 -6.44
C ASP A 636 11.74 -10.65 -6.07
N SER A 637 12.35 -10.53 -4.90
CA SER A 637 13.37 -11.47 -4.42
C SER A 637 12.79 -12.59 -3.56
N THR A 638 11.46 -12.77 -3.56
CA THR A 638 10.80 -13.83 -2.78
C THR A 638 9.79 -14.60 -3.60
N LYS A 639 9.63 -15.89 -3.28
CA LYS A 639 8.52 -16.74 -3.71
C LYS A 639 7.77 -17.27 -2.50
N SER A 640 6.49 -17.55 -2.67
CA SER A 640 5.63 -17.99 -1.57
C SER A 640 5.70 -19.51 -1.37
N VAL A 641 5.82 -19.92 -0.11
CA VAL A 641 5.73 -21.31 0.33
C VAL A 641 4.50 -21.45 1.22
N PHE A 642 3.56 -22.27 0.80
CA PHE A 642 2.36 -22.58 1.56
C PHE A 642 2.66 -23.61 2.66
N ILE A 643 2.23 -23.35 3.87
CA ILE A 643 2.43 -24.21 5.05
C ILE A 643 1.08 -24.83 5.42
N PRO A 644 0.92 -26.17 5.36
CA PRO A 644 -0.30 -26.86 5.77
C PRO A 644 -0.39 -26.96 7.29
N PHE A 645 -0.42 -25.81 7.97
CA PHE A 645 -0.24 -25.63 9.41
C PHE A 645 -1.35 -26.26 10.24
N ASP A 646 -2.60 -26.07 9.86
CA ASP A 646 -3.78 -26.55 10.54
C ASP A 646 -4.73 -27.33 9.59
N GLU A 647 -5.88 -27.77 10.07
CA GLU A 647 -6.87 -28.48 9.27
C GLU A 647 -7.43 -27.62 8.14
N LYS A 648 -7.68 -26.32 8.40
CA LYS A 648 -8.13 -25.36 7.38
C LYS A 648 -7.08 -25.21 6.27
N ALA A 649 -5.81 -25.12 6.62
CA ALA A 649 -4.71 -25.05 5.66
C ALA A 649 -4.61 -26.33 4.81
N ARG A 650 -4.80 -27.51 5.41
CA ARG A 650 -4.81 -28.79 4.66
C ARG A 650 -5.92 -28.83 3.63
N ASN A 651 -7.13 -28.41 3.97
CA ASN A 651 -8.26 -28.32 3.03
C ASN A 651 -7.99 -27.32 1.89
N ILE A 652 -7.36 -26.19 2.20
CA ILE A 652 -6.92 -25.20 1.18
C ILE A 652 -5.88 -25.83 0.25
N LYS A 653 -4.87 -26.55 0.78
CA LYS A 653 -3.85 -27.25 0.00
C LYS A 653 -4.48 -28.21 -1.01
N GLU A 654 -5.45 -29.05 -0.59
CA GLU A 654 -6.14 -29.99 -1.46
C GLU A 654 -6.83 -29.28 -2.64
N GLN A 655 -7.55 -28.19 -2.37
CA GLN A 655 -8.19 -27.42 -3.44
C GLN A 655 -7.17 -26.79 -4.40
N LEU A 656 -6.05 -26.27 -3.88
CA LEU A 656 -4.95 -25.75 -4.71
C LEU A 656 -4.31 -26.85 -5.55
N MET A 657 -4.16 -28.07 -5.04
CA MET A 657 -3.66 -29.25 -5.79
C MET A 657 -4.61 -29.64 -6.93
N MET A 658 -5.92 -29.49 -6.76
CA MET A 658 -6.93 -29.72 -7.80
C MET A 658 -6.96 -28.61 -8.88
N GLY A 659 -6.07 -27.61 -8.78
CA GLY A 659 -5.98 -26.49 -9.74
C GLY A 659 -6.98 -25.37 -9.49
N ASN A 660 -7.73 -25.39 -8.39
CA ASN A 660 -8.59 -24.26 -8.01
C ASN A 660 -7.70 -23.06 -7.66
N ARG A 661 -7.86 -21.95 -8.40
CA ARG A 661 -7.12 -20.69 -8.22
C ARG A 661 -8.10 -19.54 -8.08
N SER A 662 -9.29 -19.80 -7.51
CA SER A 662 -10.23 -18.73 -7.22
C SER A 662 -9.57 -17.65 -6.35
N ARG A 663 -9.95 -16.40 -6.56
CA ARG A 663 -9.41 -15.29 -5.76
C ARG A 663 -9.64 -15.51 -4.26
N GLN A 664 -10.78 -16.07 -3.90
CA GLN A 664 -11.14 -16.41 -2.52
C GLN A 664 -10.16 -17.41 -1.92
N LEU A 665 -9.93 -18.54 -2.61
CA LEU A 665 -9.01 -19.57 -2.13
C LEU A 665 -7.58 -19.03 -1.99
N MET A 666 -7.10 -18.26 -2.95
CA MET A 666 -5.76 -17.65 -2.91
C MET A 666 -5.61 -16.64 -1.75
N ARG A 667 -6.65 -15.89 -1.42
CA ARG A 667 -6.66 -14.99 -0.26
C ARG A 667 -6.62 -15.77 1.05
N ALA A 668 -7.49 -16.78 1.21
CA ALA A 668 -7.47 -17.65 2.38
C ALA A 668 -6.12 -18.35 2.56
N ALA A 669 -5.49 -18.76 1.46
CA ALA A 669 -4.14 -19.32 1.44
C ALA A 669 -3.07 -18.34 1.96
N GLY A 670 -3.26 -17.03 1.77
CA GLY A 670 -2.32 -16.00 2.23
C GLY A 670 -2.02 -16.05 3.73
N ALA A 671 -2.97 -16.49 4.56
CA ALA A 671 -2.77 -16.68 6.00
C ALA A 671 -1.73 -17.79 6.34
N TYR A 672 -1.42 -18.64 5.39
CA TYR A 672 -0.51 -19.78 5.54
C TYR A 672 0.72 -19.71 4.63
N MET A 673 0.96 -18.57 3.98
CA MET A 673 2.10 -18.38 3.09
C MET A 673 3.27 -17.71 3.81
N ILE A 674 4.47 -18.22 3.55
CA ILE A 674 5.74 -17.63 3.95
C ILE A 674 6.48 -17.19 2.69
N ASN A 675 6.95 -15.94 2.67
CA ASN A 675 7.79 -15.44 1.58
C ASN A 675 9.25 -15.83 1.82
N VAL A 676 9.79 -16.65 0.93
CA VAL A 676 11.16 -17.16 1.00
C VAL A 676 12.00 -16.50 -0.09
N ARG A 677 13.23 -16.12 0.26
CA ARG A 677 14.17 -15.46 -0.64
C ARG A 677 14.40 -16.27 -1.91
N TYR A 678 14.20 -15.64 -3.06
CA TYR A 678 14.42 -16.19 -4.38
C TYR A 678 15.44 -15.34 -5.15
N SER A 679 16.44 -15.98 -5.75
CA SER A 679 17.39 -15.35 -6.67
C SER A 679 17.65 -16.29 -7.84
N LYS A 680 17.81 -15.74 -9.05
CA LYS A 680 18.23 -16.50 -10.22
C LYS A 680 19.72 -16.87 -10.20
N ALA A 681 20.51 -16.23 -9.36
CA ALA A 681 21.91 -16.54 -9.15
C ALA A 681 22.05 -17.83 -8.30
N GLN A 682 22.84 -18.79 -8.78
CA GLN A 682 23.10 -20.02 -8.04
C GLN A 682 23.73 -19.74 -6.68
N GLY A 683 23.26 -20.43 -5.63
CA GLY A 683 23.75 -20.31 -4.26
C GLY A 683 23.18 -19.18 -3.39
N GLN A 684 22.36 -18.28 -3.97
CA GLN A 684 21.78 -17.15 -3.23
C GLN A 684 20.25 -17.25 -3.01
N SER A 685 19.63 -18.39 -3.33
CA SER A 685 18.18 -18.57 -3.27
C SER A 685 17.81 -19.62 -2.25
N ASP A 686 17.24 -19.21 -1.13
CA ASP A 686 16.73 -20.12 -0.10
C ASP A 686 15.55 -20.94 -0.64
N PHE A 687 14.71 -20.35 -1.50
CA PHE A 687 13.62 -21.06 -2.18
C PHE A 687 14.16 -22.20 -3.07
N MET A 688 15.23 -21.95 -3.83
CA MET A 688 15.84 -22.99 -4.67
C MET A 688 16.50 -24.10 -3.85
N LYS A 689 17.07 -23.76 -2.68
CA LYS A 689 17.62 -24.77 -1.75
C LYS A 689 16.50 -25.68 -1.23
N LEU A 690 15.41 -25.12 -0.72
CA LEU A 690 14.23 -25.87 -0.27
C LEU A 690 13.69 -26.80 -1.38
N LEU A 691 13.60 -26.28 -2.61
CA LEU A 691 13.11 -27.05 -3.75
C LEU A 691 14.06 -28.20 -4.12
N THR A 692 15.36 -27.95 -4.19
CA THR A 692 16.39 -28.94 -4.55
C THR A 692 16.52 -30.04 -3.49
N GLN A 693 16.31 -29.68 -2.22
CA GLN A 693 16.33 -30.62 -1.08
C GLN A 693 15.01 -31.39 -0.91
N GLY A 694 14.00 -31.13 -1.74
CA GLY A 694 12.70 -31.78 -1.68
C GLY A 694 11.85 -31.38 -0.47
N GLN A 695 12.18 -30.28 0.22
CA GLN A 695 11.38 -29.78 1.34
C GLN A 695 10.10 -29.08 0.87
N ILE A 696 10.13 -28.49 -0.33
CA ILE A 696 8.97 -27.89 -0.99
C ILE A 696 8.79 -28.44 -2.40
N GLU A 697 7.55 -28.43 -2.88
CA GLU A 697 7.18 -28.73 -4.26
C GLU A 697 6.29 -27.61 -4.82
N MET A 698 6.34 -27.43 -6.14
CA MET A 698 5.49 -26.44 -6.82
C MET A 698 4.06 -26.94 -6.91
N PHE A 699 3.09 -26.06 -6.70
CA PHE A 699 1.71 -26.39 -7.04
C PHE A 699 1.54 -26.57 -8.55
N PRO A 700 0.68 -27.52 -9.01
CA PRO A 700 0.45 -27.75 -10.43
C PRO A 700 0.07 -26.47 -11.19
N GLY A 701 0.83 -26.17 -12.26
CA GLY A 701 0.57 -25.01 -13.12
C GLY A 701 0.94 -23.64 -12.53
N ASP A 702 1.64 -23.58 -11.40
CA ASP A 702 2.06 -22.33 -10.77
C ASP A 702 3.60 -22.28 -10.65
N GLU A 703 4.21 -21.23 -11.19
CA GLU A 703 5.68 -21.05 -11.14
C GLU A 703 6.14 -20.24 -9.90
N ASN A 704 5.23 -19.67 -9.14
CA ASN A 704 5.55 -18.74 -8.04
C ASN A 704 5.09 -19.22 -6.67
N LEU A 705 4.27 -20.28 -6.61
CA LEU A 705 3.72 -20.82 -5.38
C LEU A 705 4.14 -22.29 -5.20
N ALA A 706 4.82 -22.55 -4.11
CA ALA A 706 5.18 -23.88 -3.64
C ALA A 706 4.44 -24.24 -2.36
N TYR A 707 4.46 -25.51 -1.98
CA TYR A 707 3.95 -25.96 -0.67
C TYR A 707 5.01 -26.79 0.04
N LEU A 708 4.94 -26.78 1.37
CA LEU A 708 5.76 -27.61 2.21
C LEU A 708 5.31 -29.07 2.08
N VAL A 709 6.26 -29.98 1.81
CA VAL A 709 5.99 -31.41 1.59
C VAL A 709 5.78 -32.11 2.92
N ASN A 710 6.69 -31.93 3.88
CA ASN A 710 6.65 -32.55 5.19
C ASN A 710 6.60 -31.51 6.31
N MET A 711 5.68 -31.66 7.25
CA MET A 711 5.57 -30.78 8.41
C MET A 711 6.73 -30.94 9.42
N GLU A 712 7.56 -31.95 9.31
CA GLU A 712 8.81 -32.07 10.10
C GLU A 712 9.82 -30.95 9.77
N ASP A 713 9.72 -30.37 8.56
CA ASP A 713 10.53 -29.23 8.13
C ASP A 713 9.94 -27.87 8.58
N TYR A 714 8.84 -27.92 9.36
CA TYR A 714 8.24 -26.76 10.00
C TYR A 714 8.21 -26.96 11.50
N ASP A 715 9.08 -26.27 12.20
CA ASP A 715 9.20 -26.34 13.65
C ASP A 715 8.04 -25.65 14.35
N ALA A 716 7.58 -26.22 15.46
CA ALA A 716 6.47 -25.66 16.24
C ALA A 716 6.81 -24.30 16.90
N GLU A 717 8.09 -24.00 17.10
CA GLU A 717 8.54 -22.75 17.72
C GLU A 717 9.20 -21.83 16.71
N LEU A 718 10.12 -22.34 15.89
CA LEU A 718 10.97 -21.54 14.98
C LEU A 718 10.39 -21.39 13.55
N GLY A 719 9.41 -22.21 13.17
CA GLY A 719 8.78 -22.19 11.86
C GLY A 719 9.56 -22.94 10.78
N LEU A 720 9.60 -22.39 9.55
CA LEU A 720 10.20 -23.03 8.38
C LEU A 720 11.73 -23.18 8.53
N LYS A 721 12.22 -24.44 8.47
CA LYS A 721 13.65 -24.78 8.53
C LYS A 721 14.23 -24.99 7.13
N ILE A 722 15.40 -24.40 6.89
CA ILE A 722 16.18 -24.64 5.68
C ILE A 722 17.35 -25.54 6.04
N LYS A 723 17.37 -26.79 5.55
CA LYS A 723 18.45 -27.74 5.82
C LYS A 723 19.77 -27.27 5.17
N SER A 724 20.91 -27.52 5.84
CA SER A 724 22.23 -27.31 5.25
C SER A 724 22.60 -28.43 4.26
N GLU A 725 23.56 -28.17 3.36
CA GLU A 725 24.09 -29.18 2.45
C GLU A 725 24.70 -30.40 3.15
N ASP A 726 25.11 -30.25 4.41
CA ASP A 726 25.69 -31.30 5.24
C ASP A 726 24.67 -32.14 6.04
N GLY A 727 23.36 -32.00 5.77
CA GLY A 727 22.30 -32.72 6.48
C GLY A 727 22.03 -32.24 7.90
N VAL A 728 22.78 -31.27 8.38
CA VAL A 728 22.52 -30.56 9.65
C VAL A 728 21.69 -29.31 9.31
N GLY A 729 20.53 -29.14 9.94
CA GLY A 729 19.67 -27.98 9.69
C GLY A 729 20.45 -26.69 9.96
N ILE A 730 20.77 -25.91 8.92
CA ILE A 730 21.17 -24.52 9.11
C ILE A 730 19.90 -23.70 9.13
N MET A 731 19.60 -23.18 10.29
CA MET A 731 18.57 -22.15 10.43
C MET A 731 19.12 -20.82 9.93
N TRP A 732 18.45 -20.20 8.96
CA TRP A 732 18.81 -18.90 8.40
C TRP A 732 17.94 -17.79 8.98
#